data_7f70b59d4c1d2d4779b5eb1a5accc748
#
_entry.id   7f70b59d4c1d2d4779b5eb1a5accc748
#
_cell.length_a   1.000
_cell.length_b   1.000
_cell.length_c   1.000
_cell.angle_alpha   90.00
_cell.angle_beta   90.00
_cell.angle_gamma   90.00
#
_symmetry.space_group_name_H-M   'P 1'
#
loop_
_entity.id
_entity.type
_entity.pdbx_description
1 polymer ?
#
loop_
_entity_poly.entity_id
_entity_poly.type
_entity_poly.pdbx_seq_one_letter_code
_entity_poly.pdbx_strand_id
1 'polypeptide(L)'
;MSPAFLRSFRGYAHLLRIPRSRQAINGDTDQDGRGAPQPQARLREVSMALDTHGAVKDVSGDDHVARGVFVSIGALLLGLLLAALDQTIVSTALPTIVSDLGGLEHLSWVVTAYLLASTAATPLWGKLGDQYGRKKLFQTAIVIFLVGSALCGMARNMPQLIGFRALQGLGGGGLMVLSMAIVGDIVPPRDRGRYQGLFGAVFGATSVLGPLLGGLFTEHLSWRWVFYVNLPVGVVALAVIAGALRIPARSSRHVIDYLGTFLIAAVATCLVLVASLGGSTWAWGSPQIIGLAVLGVLLALAFAAVERRAAEPVLPLDLFRIRTFTLAAVISFIVGFAMFGAMTYLPTFLQVVHGVSPTVSGVYMLPMVVGLLLSSTVSGQIVSRTGRWKVFPVAGTAVTTLGLLLLHRLDEHSPTAEMSVYFFVFGLGLGLVMQVLVLIVQNAVSYEDLGVATSGATFFRSIGASFGVAIFGTVFASRLGDQLAAAFRGVHLPPGVNADALKADPRGIAALPPALRPAALGAYASSITDVFLYAAPVALLGFVLAWFLKEDRLRGSVTAPDVSETLAPNPVERSSYDEVCRALSALGTREGRREVYRDITERAGYDLLPAASWLLLRIRRHGSVEPGVLAERSPVPLEAVLDAARQVEERRLAERRGLDLYLTASGREAAERLAVAREESLAELLGDWWQPGRSTDLTRLVKELSAELCGADSERPHTAERTGLS
;
A
#
# COMPACT_ATOMS: atom_id res chain seq x y z
N MET A 1 -21.65 21.52 -13.34
CA MET A 1 -21.46 22.75 -14.16
C MET A 1 -22.79 23.19 -14.71
N SER A 2 -23.12 24.49 -14.57
CA SER A 2 -24.41 25.04 -15.08
C SER A 2 -24.45 25.01 -16.60
N PRO A 3 -25.60 24.75 -17.24
CA PRO A 3 -25.78 24.84 -18.70
C PRO A 3 -25.37 26.17 -19.31
N ALA A 4 -25.38 27.25 -18.53
CA ALA A 4 -24.91 28.58 -18.93
C ALA A 4 -23.38 28.62 -19.14
N PHE A 5 -22.60 27.90 -18.34
CA PHE A 5 -21.15 27.79 -18.43
C PHE A 5 -20.71 27.11 -19.74
N LEU A 6 -21.37 26.03 -20.12
CA LEU A 6 -21.09 25.35 -21.39
C LEU A 6 -21.45 26.17 -22.64
N ARG A 7 -22.41 27.06 -22.54
CA ARG A 7 -22.78 27.97 -23.64
C ARG A 7 -21.79 29.11 -23.83
N SER A 8 -21.26 29.68 -22.73
CA SER A 8 -20.21 30.70 -22.78
C SER A 8 -18.91 30.14 -23.40
N PHE A 9 -18.55 28.91 -23.01
CA PHE A 9 -17.38 28.23 -23.56
C PHE A 9 -17.48 27.94 -25.07
N ARG A 10 -18.68 27.68 -25.59
CA ARG A 10 -18.91 27.47 -27.02
C ARG A 10 -18.68 28.75 -27.85
N GLY A 11 -18.95 29.93 -27.29
CA GLY A 11 -18.73 31.21 -27.96
C GLY A 11 -17.28 31.56 -28.23
N TYR A 12 -16.37 31.05 -27.40
CA TYR A 12 -14.92 31.37 -27.46
C TYR A 12 -14.05 30.28 -28.03
N ALA A 13 -14.60 29.15 -28.41
CA ALA A 13 -13.84 27.98 -28.92
C ALA A 13 -13.02 28.29 -30.21
N HIS A 14 -13.41 29.33 -30.96
CA HIS A 14 -12.68 29.80 -32.15
C HIS A 14 -11.39 30.58 -31.84
N LEU A 15 -11.29 31.19 -30.65
CA LEU A 15 -10.12 31.96 -30.21
C LEU A 15 -8.99 31.08 -29.69
N LEU A 16 -9.27 29.84 -29.39
CA LEU A 16 -8.28 28.85 -28.91
C LEU A 16 -7.53 28.14 -30.05
N ARG A 17 -7.70 28.57 -31.33
CA ARG A 17 -6.88 28.09 -32.45
C ARG A 17 -5.50 28.74 -32.40
N ILE A 18 -4.53 28.08 -31.78
CA ILE A 18 -3.12 28.45 -31.82
C ILE A 18 -2.56 28.07 -33.19
N PRO A 19 -1.85 28.97 -33.92
CA PRO A 19 -1.22 28.61 -35.18
C PRO A 19 -0.14 27.55 -34.92
N ARG A 20 -0.24 26.39 -35.59
CA ARG A 20 0.86 25.42 -35.62
C ARG A 20 2.06 26.08 -36.29
N SER A 21 3.18 26.22 -35.60
CA SER A 21 4.45 26.56 -36.19
C SER A 21 4.78 25.54 -37.28
N ARG A 22 4.88 26.04 -38.53
CA ARG A 22 5.37 25.29 -39.68
C ARG A 22 6.84 24.92 -39.44
N GLN A 23 7.15 23.65 -39.27
CA GLN A 23 8.39 23.11 -39.76
C GLN A 23 8.08 22.36 -41.04
N ALA A 24 8.71 22.85 -42.10
CA ALA A 24 8.64 22.33 -43.45
C ALA A 24 9.34 20.98 -43.52
N ILE A 25 8.63 19.95 -44.02
CA ILE A 25 9.26 18.84 -44.77
C ILE A 25 8.39 18.60 -46.01
N ASN A 26 9.09 18.61 -47.12
CA ASN A 26 8.60 18.47 -48.48
C ASN A 26 7.90 17.13 -48.77
N GLY A 27 6.93 17.20 -49.69
CA GLY A 27 6.69 16.15 -50.73
C GLY A 27 5.58 15.21 -50.40
N ASP A 28 4.43 15.32 -50.91
CA ASP A 28 3.88 14.66 -52.08
C ASP A 28 2.38 14.96 -52.20
N THR A 29 2.01 15.19 -53.44
CA THR A 29 0.64 15.33 -53.92
C THR A 29 -0.06 14.01 -53.83
N ASP A 30 -1.22 13.95 -53.18
CA ASP A 30 -2.28 13.08 -53.64
C ASP A 30 -3.68 13.66 -53.43
N GLN A 31 -4.46 13.65 -54.50
CA GLN A 31 -5.84 14.06 -54.58
C GLN A 31 -6.70 12.95 -54.00
N ASP A 32 -7.40 13.21 -52.93
CA ASP A 32 -8.71 12.60 -52.73
C ASP A 32 -9.57 13.42 -51.76
N GLY A 33 -10.64 13.94 -52.31
CA GLY A 33 -11.62 14.78 -51.63
C GLY A 33 -12.49 13.97 -50.68
N ARG A 34 -12.09 13.94 -49.40
CA ARG A 34 -13.01 13.61 -48.27
C ARG A 34 -12.98 14.70 -47.26
N GLY A 35 -14.14 15.35 -47.14
CA GLY A 35 -14.35 16.53 -46.27
C GLY A 35 -13.93 16.30 -44.83
N ALA A 36 -13.19 17.25 -44.31
CA ALA A 36 -12.88 17.32 -42.88
C ALA A 36 -14.18 17.36 -42.05
N PRO A 37 -14.28 16.60 -40.94
CA PRO A 37 -15.48 16.60 -40.12
C PRO A 37 -15.71 17.99 -39.55
N GLN A 38 -16.96 18.46 -39.65
CA GLN A 38 -17.36 19.76 -39.19
C GLN A 38 -17.09 19.95 -37.70
N PRO A 39 -16.74 21.15 -37.24
CA PRO A 39 -16.43 21.46 -35.82
C PRO A 39 -17.53 21.06 -34.83
N GLN A 40 -18.76 20.93 -35.29
CA GLN A 40 -19.91 20.50 -34.48
C GLN A 40 -19.91 19.04 -34.08
N ALA A 41 -19.27 18.14 -34.86
CA ALA A 41 -19.13 16.73 -34.50
C ALA A 41 -18.15 16.54 -33.33
N ARG A 42 -17.00 17.25 -33.34
CA ARG A 42 -16.03 17.23 -32.24
C ARG A 42 -16.57 17.87 -30.94
N LEU A 43 -17.42 18.89 -31.04
CA LEU A 43 -18.08 19.47 -29.88
C LEU A 43 -19.16 18.55 -29.29
N ARG A 44 -19.79 17.71 -30.10
CA ARG A 44 -20.69 16.67 -29.60
C ARG A 44 -19.94 15.55 -28.88
N GLU A 45 -18.78 15.11 -29.37
CA GLU A 45 -17.94 14.12 -28.67
C GLU A 45 -17.41 14.64 -27.33
N VAL A 46 -16.99 15.90 -27.27
CA VAL A 46 -16.57 16.54 -26.01
C VAL A 46 -17.75 16.76 -25.05
N SER A 47 -18.94 17.11 -25.58
CA SER A 47 -20.17 17.21 -24.77
C SER A 47 -20.59 15.83 -24.24
N MET A 48 -20.50 14.78 -25.07
CA MET A 48 -20.81 13.40 -24.66
C MET A 48 -19.79 12.84 -23.67
N ALA A 49 -18.50 13.19 -23.79
CA ALA A 49 -17.45 12.83 -22.84
C ALA A 49 -17.58 13.58 -21.51
N LEU A 50 -18.07 14.80 -21.51
CA LEU A 50 -18.36 15.58 -20.30
C LEU A 50 -19.66 15.15 -19.63
N ASP A 51 -20.67 14.76 -20.39
CA ASP A 51 -21.93 14.22 -19.87
C ASP A 51 -21.75 12.82 -19.26
N THR A 52 -20.80 12.03 -19.77
CA THR A 52 -20.42 10.73 -19.16
C THR A 52 -19.59 10.86 -17.88
N HIS A 53 -18.94 12.03 -17.63
CA HIS A 53 -18.24 12.30 -16.38
C HIS A 53 -19.01 13.20 -15.40
N GLY A 54 -20.11 13.78 -15.81
CA GLY A 54 -20.89 14.79 -15.06
C GLY A 54 -22.22 14.30 -14.48
N ALA A 55 -22.57 13.03 -14.65
CA ALA A 55 -23.69 12.46 -13.93
C ALA A 55 -23.29 12.18 -12.47
N VAL A 56 -23.26 13.22 -11.62
CA VAL A 56 -23.47 13.05 -10.19
C VAL A 56 -24.89 12.48 -10.04
N LYS A 57 -24.98 11.17 -10.05
CA LYS A 57 -26.19 10.46 -9.64
C LYS A 57 -26.37 10.60 -8.14
N ASP A 58 -27.61 10.89 -7.80
CA ASP A 58 -28.20 10.92 -6.47
C ASP A 58 -27.65 9.90 -5.46
N VAL A 59 -27.83 10.22 -4.19
CA VAL A 59 -27.47 9.57 -2.92
C VAL A 59 -27.65 8.04 -2.84
N SER A 60 -28.19 7.37 -3.85
CA SER A 60 -28.19 5.91 -4.00
C SER A 60 -26.88 5.32 -4.57
N GLY A 61 -25.92 6.17 -4.99
CA GLY A 61 -24.63 5.75 -5.58
C GLY A 61 -23.59 5.32 -4.57
N ASP A 62 -23.63 5.80 -3.34
CA ASP A 62 -22.61 5.49 -2.30
C ASP A 62 -22.65 4.01 -1.88
N ASP A 63 -23.80 3.39 -1.83
CA ASP A 63 -23.94 1.96 -1.48
C ASP A 63 -23.34 1.03 -2.55
N HIS A 64 -23.45 1.38 -3.83
CA HIS A 64 -22.87 0.57 -4.91
C HIS A 64 -21.35 0.71 -5.01
N VAL A 65 -20.80 1.89 -4.76
CA VAL A 65 -19.35 2.14 -4.73
C VAL A 65 -18.75 1.43 -3.51
N ALA A 66 -19.37 1.55 -2.34
CA ALA A 66 -18.92 0.88 -1.13
C ALA A 66 -18.95 -0.67 -1.27
N ARG A 67 -20.01 -1.24 -1.88
CA ARG A 67 -20.08 -2.67 -2.19
C ARG A 67 -18.99 -3.12 -3.17
N GLY A 68 -18.70 -2.33 -4.21
CA GLY A 68 -17.64 -2.63 -5.18
C GLY A 68 -16.26 -2.66 -4.54
N VAL A 69 -15.95 -1.72 -3.65
CA VAL A 69 -14.69 -1.69 -2.87
C VAL A 69 -14.60 -2.90 -1.94
N PHE A 70 -15.69 -3.23 -1.23
CA PHE A 70 -15.70 -4.37 -0.31
C PHE A 70 -15.49 -5.71 -1.03
N VAL A 71 -16.14 -5.93 -2.17
CA VAL A 71 -15.96 -7.14 -3.01
C VAL A 71 -14.53 -7.22 -3.54
N SER A 72 -13.98 -6.09 -3.99
CA SER A 72 -12.58 -6.02 -4.47
C SER A 72 -11.60 -6.40 -3.36
N ILE A 73 -11.78 -5.87 -2.15
CA ILE A 73 -10.94 -6.20 -0.98
C ILE A 73 -11.10 -7.67 -0.61
N GLY A 74 -12.32 -8.21 -0.62
CA GLY A 74 -12.56 -9.63 -0.37
C GLY A 74 -11.78 -10.53 -1.34
N ALA A 75 -11.73 -10.17 -2.63
CA ALA A 75 -10.96 -10.90 -3.63
C ALA A 75 -9.44 -10.80 -3.43
N LEU A 76 -8.94 -9.64 -2.98
CA LEU A 76 -7.53 -9.47 -2.60
C LEU A 76 -7.16 -10.30 -1.38
N LEU A 77 -8.05 -10.37 -0.39
CA LEU A 77 -7.88 -11.22 0.80
C LEU A 77 -7.87 -12.71 0.44
N LEU A 78 -8.67 -13.15 -0.55
CA LEU A 78 -8.61 -14.53 -1.08
C LEU A 78 -7.26 -14.82 -1.76
N GLY A 79 -6.71 -13.87 -2.53
CA GLY A 79 -5.38 -14.01 -3.11
C GLY A 79 -4.27 -14.09 -2.06
N LEU A 80 -4.36 -13.28 -1.01
CA LEU A 80 -3.45 -13.36 0.13
C LEU A 80 -3.61 -14.67 0.91
N LEU A 81 -4.85 -15.12 1.10
CA LEU A 81 -5.17 -16.40 1.76
C LEU A 81 -4.48 -17.56 1.04
N LEU A 82 -4.54 -17.60 -0.29
CA LEU A 82 -3.85 -18.63 -1.08
C LEU A 82 -2.36 -18.69 -0.77
N ALA A 83 -1.66 -17.54 -0.82
CA ALA A 83 -0.23 -17.50 -0.59
C ALA A 83 0.15 -17.83 0.87
N ALA A 84 -0.63 -17.36 1.84
CA ALA A 84 -0.36 -17.58 3.26
C ALA A 84 -0.73 -19.00 3.71
N LEU A 85 -1.86 -19.54 3.22
CA LEU A 85 -2.30 -20.91 3.54
C LEU A 85 -1.31 -21.94 2.99
N ASP A 86 -0.83 -21.75 1.77
CA ASP A 86 0.13 -22.64 1.12
C ASP A 86 1.42 -22.80 1.93
N GLN A 87 1.93 -21.72 2.52
CA GLN A 87 3.13 -21.78 3.38
C GLN A 87 2.92 -22.62 4.64
N THR A 88 1.73 -22.53 5.24
CA THR A 88 1.46 -23.20 6.53
C THR A 88 0.98 -24.63 6.36
N ILE A 89 0.18 -24.92 5.33
CA ILE A 89 -0.39 -26.24 5.08
C ILE A 89 0.68 -27.25 4.61
N VAL A 90 1.65 -26.81 3.79
CA VAL A 90 2.72 -27.67 3.27
C VAL A 90 3.65 -28.14 4.38
N SER A 91 3.96 -27.28 5.37
CA SER A 91 4.85 -27.66 6.48
C SER A 91 4.34 -28.86 7.27
N THR A 92 3.02 -29.00 7.43
CA THR A 92 2.40 -30.12 8.12
C THR A 92 2.42 -31.41 7.31
N ALA A 93 2.35 -31.31 5.98
CA ALA A 93 2.38 -32.46 5.07
C ALA A 93 3.78 -32.97 4.74
N LEU A 94 4.83 -32.20 5.03
CA LEU A 94 6.22 -32.53 4.65
C LEU A 94 6.66 -33.95 5.02
N PRO A 95 6.42 -34.45 6.25
CA PRO A 95 6.83 -35.80 6.60
C PRO A 95 6.19 -36.89 5.71
N THR A 96 4.88 -36.71 5.40
CA THR A 96 4.14 -37.63 4.53
C THR A 96 4.62 -37.53 3.07
N ILE A 97 4.94 -36.32 2.58
CA ILE A 97 5.49 -36.10 1.24
C ILE A 97 6.83 -36.81 1.09
N VAL A 98 7.71 -36.69 2.09
CA VAL A 98 9.02 -37.33 2.07
C VAL A 98 8.91 -38.84 2.12
N SER A 99 7.98 -39.38 2.88
CA SER A 99 7.76 -40.84 2.94
C SER A 99 7.26 -41.41 1.60
N ASP A 100 6.51 -40.60 0.80
CA ASP A 100 5.95 -41.02 -0.50
C ASP A 100 6.96 -40.80 -1.66
N LEU A 101 7.66 -39.67 -1.70
CA LEU A 101 8.55 -39.28 -2.80
C LEU A 101 10.03 -39.65 -2.56
N GLY A 102 10.40 -39.99 -1.34
CA GLY A 102 11.79 -40.16 -0.92
C GLY A 102 12.55 -38.83 -0.78
N GLY A 103 13.89 -38.89 -0.55
CA GLY A 103 14.73 -37.70 -0.56
C GLY A 103 14.65 -36.84 0.71
N LEU A 104 14.77 -37.47 1.86
CA LEU A 104 14.78 -36.81 3.18
C LEU A 104 15.79 -35.66 3.27
N GLU A 105 16.93 -35.79 2.62
CA GLU A 105 17.99 -34.78 2.54
C GLU A 105 17.56 -33.52 1.80
N HIS A 106 16.48 -33.58 1.01
CA HIS A 106 15.94 -32.46 0.24
C HIS A 106 14.68 -31.82 0.85
N LEU A 107 14.27 -32.29 2.04
CA LEU A 107 13.04 -31.83 2.69
C LEU A 107 12.96 -30.31 2.86
N SER A 108 14.04 -29.69 3.32
CA SER A 108 14.12 -28.24 3.52
C SER A 108 13.98 -27.46 2.21
N TRP A 109 14.41 -28.04 1.08
CA TRP A 109 14.34 -27.41 -0.23
C TRP A 109 12.91 -27.18 -0.74
N VAL A 110 11.95 -28.00 -0.32
CA VAL A 110 10.53 -27.82 -0.69
C VAL A 110 9.99 -26.48 -0.17
N VAL A 111 10.37 -26.08 1.03
CA VAL A 111 10.02 -24.78 1.61
C VAL A 111 10.91 -23.67 1.08
N THR A 112 12.22 -23.92 1.05
CA THR A 112 13.22 -22.94 0.63
C THR A 112 13.02 -22.48 -0.81
N ALA A 113 12.73 -23.39 -1.74
CA ALA A 113 12.51 -23.05 -3.15
C ALA A 113 11.32 -22.07 -3.34
N TYR A 114 10.23 -22.28 -2.61
CA TYR A 114 9.09 -21.38 -2.60
C TYR A 114 9.46 -20.00 -2.03
N LEU A 115 10.06 -19.97 -0.83
CA LEU A 115 10.43 -18.72 -0.17
C LEU A 115 11.46 -17.93 -0.99
N LEU A 116 12.43 -18.61 -1.56
CA LEU A 116 13.45 -18.02 -2.41
C LEU A 116 12.83 -17.37 -3.65
N ALA A 117 12.03 -18.11 -4.40
CA ALA A 117 11.38 -17.59 -5.60
C ALA A 117 10.39 -16.45 -5.28
N SER A 118 9.62 -16.58 -4.20
CA SER A 118 8.70 -15.56 -3.73
C SER A 118 9.41 -14.26 -3.34
N THR A 119 10.49 -14.38 -2.54
CA THR A 119 11.26 -13.21 -2.08
C THR A 119 11.99 -12.52 -3.23
N ALA A 120 12.64 -13.30 -4.12
CA ALA A 120 13.34 -12.77 -5.28
C ALA A 120 12.41 -12.05 -6.27
N ALA A 121 11.20 -12.58 -6.47
CA ALA A 121 10.22 -12.00 -7.38
C ALA A 121 9.47 -10.78 -6.79
N THR A 122 9.46 -10.60 -5.48
CA THR A 122 8.70 -9.55 -4.77
C THR A 122 8.96 -8.13 -5.32
N PRO A 123 10.22 -7.63 -5.46
CA PRO A 123 10.47 -6.30 -6.01
C PRO A 123 10.02 -6.16 -7.46
N LEU A 124 10.20 -7.22 -8.25
CA LEU A 124 9.78 -7.26 -9.65
C LEU A 124 8.27 -7.09 -9.81
N TRP A 125 7.45 -7.79 -9.01
CA TRP A 125 6.00 -7.65 -9.03
C TRP A 125 5.53 -6.25 -8.65
N GLY A 126 6.20 -5.59 -7.68
CA GLY A 126 5.94 -4.21 -7.33
C GLY A 126 6.13 -3.27 -8.53
N LYS A 127 7.32 -3.31 -9.13
CA LYS A 127 7.67 -2.46 -10.28
C LYS A 127 6.80 -2.74 -11.51
N LEU A 128 6.63 -4.00 -11.89
CA LEU A 128 5.77 -4.37 -13.01
C LEU A 128 4.31 -3.95 -12.76
N GLY A 129 3.83 -4.07 -11.53
CA GLY A 129 2.49 -3.63 -11.14
C GLY A 129 2.27 -2.15 -11.37
N ASP A 130 3.25 -1.32 -11.05
CA ASP A 130 3.21 0.12 -11.26
C ASP A 130 3.25 0.48 -12.76
N GLN A 131 4.03 -0.26 -13.55
CA GLN A 131 4.21 -0.02 -14.98
C GLN A 131 3.06 -0.53 -15.86
N TYR A 132 2.67 -1.79 -15.69
CA TYR A 132 1.72 -2.48 -16.58
C TYR A 132 0.30 -2.57 -16.05
N GLY A 133 0.06 -2.05 -14.84
CA GLY A 133 -1.23 -2.07 -14.18
C GLY A 133 -1.43 -3.27 -13.26
N ARG A 134 -1.69 -2.99 -12.00
CA ARG A 134 -1.71 -3.96 -10.89
C ARG A 134 -2.76 -5.06 -11.04
N LYS A 135 -3.94 -4.76 -11.64
CA LYS A 135 -4.99 -5.77 -11.87
C LYS A 135 -4.51 -6.93 -12.74
N LYS A 136 -3.92 -6.61 -13.92
CA LYS A 136 -3.46 -7.63 -14.87
C LYS A 136 -2.34 -8.48 -14.25
N LEU A 137 -1.39 -7.82 -13.58
CA LEU A 137 -0.27 -8.49 -12.94
C LEU A 137 -0.73 -9.38 -11.77
N PHE A 138 -1.72 -8.94 -11.00
CA PHE A 138 -2.29 -9.75 -9.94
C PHE A 138 -2.98 -11.01 -10.47
N GLN A 139 -3.75 -10.88 -11.56
CA GLN A 139 -4.34 -12.03 -12.25
C GLN A 139 -3.28 -13.00 -12.79
N THR A 140 -2.19 -12.47 -13.38
CA THR A 140 -1.05 -13.26 -13.84
C THR A 140 -0.38 -14.00 -12.68
N ALA A 141 -0.18 -13.33 -11.54
CA ALA A 141 0.39 -13.96 -10.34
C ALA A 141 -0.49 -15.10 -9.82
N ILE A 142 -1.83 -14.93 -9.79
CA ILE A 142 -2.77 -16.01 -9.46
C ILE A 142 -2.60 -17.19 -10.41
N VAL A 143 -2.58 -16.94 -11.72
CA VAL A 143 -2.44 -18.01 -12.74
C VAL A 143 -1.13 -18.78 -12.54
N ILE A 144 0.01 -18.08 -12.40
CA ILE A 144 1.31 -18.71 -12.14
C ILE A 144 1.27 -19.54 -10.86
N PHE A 145 0.68 -19.01 -9.78
CA PHE A 145 0.53 -19.72 -8.52
C PHE A 145 -0.30 -21.00 -8.67
N LEU A 146 -1.44 -20.93 -9.37
CA LEU A 146 -2.33 -22.08 -9.58
C LEU A 146 -1.70 -23.14 -10.47
N VAL A 147 -1.00 -22.74 -11.53
CA VAL A 147 -0.25 -23.67 -12.39
C VAL A 147 0.85 -24.36 -11.55
N GLY A 148 1.63 -23.60 -10.79
CA GLY A 148 2.63 -24.15 -9.89
C GLY A 148 2.02 -25.11 -8.87
N SER A 149 0.87 -24.77 -8.29
CA SER A 149 0.14 -25.60 -7.32
C SER A 149 -0.35 -26.92 -7.94
N ALA A 150 -0.94 -26.85 -9.12
CA ALA A 150 -1.39 -28.03 -9.86
C ALA A 150 -0.22 -28.98 -10.18
N LEU A 151 0.91 -28.43 -10.64
CA LEU A 151 2.13 -29.18 -10.92
C LEU A 151 2.73 -29.80 -9.65
N CYS A 152 2.73 -29.09 -8.51
CA CYS A 152 3.16 -29.64 -7.20
C CYS A 152 2.33 -30.88 -6.81
N GLY A 153 1.00 -30.83 -6.99
CA GLY A 153 0.13 -31.97 -6.74
C GLY A 153 0.38 -33.16 -7.70
N MET A 154 0.93 -32.90 -8.88
CA MET A 154 1.29 -33.94 -9.88
C MET A 154 2.74 -34.45 -9.75
N ALA A 155 3.54 -33.92 -8.84
CA ALA A 155 4.94 -34.29 -8.68
C ALA A 155 5.09 -35.80 -8.38
N ARG A 156 6.09 -36.42 -9.02
CA ARG A 156 6.40 -37.85 -8.92
C ARG A 156 7.74 -38.12 -8.20
N ASN A 157 8.54 -37.10 -7.98
CA ASN A 157 9.80 -37.16 -7.25
C ASN A 157 10.10 -35.79 -6.61
N MET A 158 11.04 -35.79 -5.66
CA MET A 158 11.40 -34.60 -4.89
C MET A 158 11.96 -33.45 -5.75
N PRO A 159 12.86 -33.66 -6.75
CA PRO A 159 13.34 -32.57 -7.61
C PRO A 159 12.23 -31.87 -8.40
N GLN A 160 11.24 -32.62 -8.92
CA GLN A 160 10.08 -32.03 -9.59
C GLN A 160 9.27 -31.17 -8.62
N LEU A 161 9.00 -31.67 -7.42
CA LEU A 161 8.27 -30.91 -6.41
C LEU A 161 9.00 -29.61 -6.09
N ILE A 162 10.31 -29.63 -5.86
CA ILE A 162 11.13 -28.44 -5.59
C ILE A 162 11.04 -27.43 -6.75
N GLY A 163 11.20 -27.88 -8.00
CA GLY A 163 11.08 -27.02 -9.18
C GLY A 163 9.69 -26.38 -9.31
N PHE A 164 8.64 -27.16 -9.09
CA PHE A 164 7.26 -26.67 -9.13
C PHE A 164 6.94 -25.73 -7.97
N ARG A 165 7.53 -25.96 -6.79
CA ARG A 165 7.47 -25.03 -5.64
C ARG A 165 8.13 -23.69 -5.96
N ALA A 166 9.26 -23.68 -6.68
CA ALA A 166 9.85 -22.43 -7.14
C ALA A 166 8.91 -21.66 -8.09
N LEU A 167 8.29 -22.35 -9.06
CA LEU A 167 7.28 -21.74 -9.94
C LEU A 167 6.08 -21.17 -9.15
N GLN A 168 5.55 -21.95 -8.21
CA GLN A 168 4.46 -21.52 -7.34
C GLN A 168 4.84 -20.30 -6.49
N GLY A 169 6.08 -20.28 -5.97
CA GLY A 169 6.64 -19.16 -5.19
C GLY A 169 6.71 -17.87 -6.00
N LEU A 170 7.06 -17.94 -7.29
CA LEU A 170 7.01 -16.74 -8.17
C LEU A 170 5.63 -16.09 -8.14
N GLY A 171 4.56 -16.87 -8.28
CA GLY A 171 3.19 -16.36 -8.16
C GLY A 171 2.86 -15.85 -6.75
N GLY A 172 3.27 -16.61 -5.71
CA GLY A 172 3.01 -16.29 -4.30
C GLY A 172 3.56 -14.92 -3.87
N GLY A 173 4.78 -14.56 -4.31
CA GLY A 173 5.37 -13.24 -4.07
C GLY A 173 4.52 -12.11 -4.67
N GLY A 174 4.00 -12.32 -5.89
CA GLY A 174 3.09 -11.37 -6.55
C GLY A 174 1.77 -11.20 -5.81
N LEU A 175 1.18 -12.29 -5.32
CA LEU A 175 -0.07 -12.26 -4.56
C LEU A 175 0.04 -11.40 -3.30
N MET A 176 1.13 -11.54 -2.54
CA MET A 176 1.34 -10.76 -1.32
C MET A 176 1.49 -9.27 -1.58
N VAL A 177 2.39 -8.90 -2.52
CA VAL A 177 2.73 -7.50 -2.76
C VAL A 177 1.62 -6.76 -3.47
N LEU A 178 1.09 -7.34 -4.56
CA LEU A 178 0.07 -6.67 -5.36
C LEU A 178 -1.25 -6.53 -4.60
N SER A 179 -1.61 -7.47 -3.71
CA SER A 179 -2.78 -7.29 -2.83
C SER A 179 -2.66 -6.02 -2.00
N MET A 180 -1.52 -5.81 -1.35
CA MET A 180 -1.27 -4.62 -0.52
C MET A 180 -1.18 -3.34 -1.35
N ALA A 181 -0.54 -3.41 -2.53
CA ALA A 181 -0.40 -2.27 -3.42
C ALA A 181 -1.75 -1.82 -4.01
N ILE A 182 -2.61 -2.78 -4.39
CA ILE A 182 -3.96 -2.48 -4.92
C ILE A 182 -4.85 -1.82 -3.85
N VAL A 183 -4.75 -2.23 -2.58
CA VAL A 183 -5.46 -1.51 -1.50
C VAL A 183 -4.98 -0.05 -1.44
N GLY A 184 -3.68 0.18 -1.67
CA GLY A 184 -3.13 1.54 -1.78
C GLY A 184 -3.73 2.37 -2.91
N ASP A 185 -4.23 1.75 -4.00
CA ASP A 185 -4.88 2.45 -5.12
C ASP A 185 -6.35 2.77 -4.88
N ILE A 186 -7.07 1.83 -4.25
CA ILE A 186 -8.54 1.91 -4.13
C ILE A 186 -9.00 2.55 -2.82
N VAL A 187 -8.11 2.62 -1.82
CA VAL A 187 -8.44 3.14 -0.48
C VAL A 187 -7.56 4.34 -0.14
N PRO A 188 -8.15 5.48 0.27
CA PRO A 188 -7.39 6.64 0.75
C PRO A 188 -6.45 6.26 1.90
N PRO A 189 -5.26 6.87 2.03
CA PRO A 189 -4.28 6.55 3.07
C PRO A 189 -4.85 6.53 4.48
N ARG A 190 -5.78 7.45 4.79
CA ARG A 190 -6.45 7.54 6.08
C ARG A 190 -7.26 6.30 6.42
N ASP A 191 -7.91 5.68 5.42
CA ASP A 191 -8.81 4.53 5.62
C ASP A 191 -8.11 3.18 5.42
N ARG A 192 -6.90 3.15 4.85
CA ARG A 192 -6.12 1.93 4.59
C ARG A 192 -5.90 1.10 5.84
N GLY A 193 -5.69 1.74 7.00
CA GLY A 193 -5.45 1.06 8.26
C GLY A 193 -6.56 0.07 8.63
N ARG A 194 -7.83 0.45 8.38
CA ARG A 194 -9.00 -0.42 8.62
C ARG A 194 -8.98 -1.69 7.77
N TYR A 195 -8.60 -1.58 6.49
CA TYR A 195 -8.58 -2.71 5.57
C TYR A 195 -7.30 -3.54 5.71
N GLN A 196 -6.18 -2.90 5.99
CA GLN A 196 -4.92 -3.61 6.23
C GLN A 196 -4.96 -4.49 7.47
N GLY A 197 -5.77 -4.14 8.49
CA GLY A 197 -6.04 -5.02 9.62
C GLY A 197 -6.58 -6.40 9.20
N LEU A 198 -7.41 -6.46 8.14
CA LEU A 198 -7.94 -7.71 7.59
C LEU A 198 -6.85 -8.59 6.95
N PHE A 199 -5.77 -7.99 6.45
CA PHE A 199 -4.62 -8.76 5.94
C PHE A 199 -3.90 -9.51 7.06
N GLY A 200 -3.75 -8.87 8.22
CA GLY A 200 -3.27 -9.55 9.44
C GLY A 200 -4.19 -10.70 9.86
N ALA A 201 -5.51 -10.52 9.70
CA ALA A 201 -6.51 -11.54 9.95
C ALA A 201 -6.29 -12.80 9.12
N VAL A 202 -5.99 -12.64 7.83
CA VAL A 202 -5.72 -13.77 6.93
C VAL A 202 -4.51 -14.56 7.40
N PHE A 203 -3.40 -13.90 7.72
CA PHE A 203 -2.20 -14.59 8.24
C PHE A 203 -2.47 -15.34 9.54
N GLY A 204 -3.23 -14.72 10.44
CA GLY A 204 -3.63 -15.38 11.68
C GLY A 204 -4.51 -16.60 11.44
N ALA A 205 -5.53 -16.47 10.59
CA ALA A 205 -6.42 -17.57 10.26
C ALA A 205 -5.68 -18.74 9.61
N THR A 206 -4.74 -18.45 8.69
CA THR A 206 -3.95 -19.48 8.00
C THR A 206 -3.00 -20.23 8.93
N SER A 207 -2.50 -19.59 9.99
CA SER A 207 -1.66 -20.25 10.98
C SER A 207 -2.38 -21.37 11.74
N VAL A 208 -3.72 -21.31 11.82
CA VAL A 208 -4.57 -22.35 12.40
C VAL A 208 -5.12 -23.29 11.32
N LEU A 209 -5.67 -22.74 10.25
CA LEU A 209 -6.27 -23.52 9.17
C LEU A 209 -5.23 -24.37 8.43
N GLY A 210 -3.97 -23.92 8.34
CA GLY A 210 -2.89 -24.64 7.66
C GLY A 210 -2.66 -26.03 8.29
N PRO A 211 -2.25 -26.10 9.55
CA PRO A 211 -2.07 -27.40 10.24
C PRO A 211 -3.33 -28.26 10.27
N LEU A 212 -4.51 -27.66 10.48
CA LEU A 212 -5.78 -28.37 10.51
C LEU A 212 -6.11 -29.04 9.17
N LEU A 213 -6.06 -28.28 8.07
CA LEU A 213 -6.33 -28.81 6.73
C LEU A 213 -5.20 -29.73 6.25
N GLY A 214 -3.95 -29.39 6.57
CA GLY A 214 -2.80 -30.23 6.23
C GLY A 214 -2.87 -31.61 6.87
N GLY A 215 -3.20 -31.67 8.17
CA GLY A 215 -3.46 -32.94 8.89
C GLY A 215 -4.64 -33.70 8.29
N LEU A 216 -5.78 -33.04 8.10
CA LEU A 216 -6.98 -33.66 7.52
C LEU A 216 -6.71 -34.29 6.14
N PHE A 217 -5.99 -33.59 5.26
CA PHE A 217 -5.68 -34.08 3.92
C PHE A 217 -4.68 -35.22 3.93
N THR A 218 -3.66 -35.17 4.80
CA THR A 218 -2.64 -36.21 4.89
C THR A 218 -3.17 -37.48 5.56
N GLU A 219 -4.10 -37.37 6.51
CA GLU A 219 -4.67 -38.49 7.24
C GLU A 219 -5.81 -39.20 6.49
N HIS A 220 -6.69 -38.45 5.79
CA HIS A 220 -7.93 -38.98 5.22
C HIS A 220 -7.99 -39.02 3.69
N LEU A 221 -7.13 -38.26 2.99
CA LEU A 221 -7.13 -38.18 1.54
C LEU A 221 -5.73 -38.53 0.97
N SER A 222 -5.03 -37.53 0.49
CA SER A 222 -3.66 -37.61 -0.02
C SER A 222 -2.99 -36.28 0.23
N TRP A 223 -1.69 -36.27 0.53
CA TRP A 223 -0.90 -35.05 0.64
C TRP A 223 -1.01 -34.13 -0.60
N ARG A 224 -1.33 -34.67 -1.76
CA ARG A 224 -1.51 -33.91 -3.01
C ARG A 224 -2.64 -32.89 -2.91
N TRP A 225 -3.64 -33.11 -2.08
CA TRP A 225 -4.74 -32.19 -1.83
C TRP A 225 -4.29 -30.91 -1.10
N VAL A 226 -3.16 -30.92 -0.42
CA VAL A 226 -2.54 -29.72 0.14
C VAL A 226 -2.28 -28.68 -0.96
N PHE A 227 -1.98 -29.10 -2.18
CA PHE A 227 -1.80 -28.24 -3.34
C PHE A 227 -3.10 -28.02 -4.11
N TYR A 228 -3.90 -29.07 -4.32
CA TYR A 228 -5.14 -28.95 -5.11
C TYR A 228 -6.21 -28.07 -4.47
N VAL A 229 -6.22 -27.91 -3.16
CA VAL A 229 -7.15 -27.00 -2.45
C VAL A 229 -7.02 -25.55 -2.92
N ASN A 230 -5.84 -25.14 -3.41
CA ASN A 230 -5.61 -23.82 -3.94
C ASN A 230 -6.36 -23.56 -5.26
N LEU A 231 -6.65 -24.60 -6.06
CA LEU A 231 -7.27 -24.43 -7.38
C LEU A 231 -8.68 -23.85 -7.31
N PRO A 232 -9.65 -24.44 -6.57
CA PRO A 232 -10.99 -23.87 -6.48
C PRO A 232 -10.99 -22.46 -5.87
N VAL A 233 -10.20 -22.23 -4.83
CA VAL A 233 -10.11 -20.90 -4.17
C VAL A 233 -9.53 -19.85 -5.12
N GLY A 234 -8.48 -20.22 -5.87
CA GLY A 234 -7.85 -19.32 -6.82
C GLY A 234 -8.70 -19.02 -8.05
N VAL A 235 -9.47 -19.99 -8.56
CA VAL A 235 -10.43 -19.76 -9.64
C VAL A 235 -11.52 -18.79 -9.21
N VAL A 236 -12.05 -18.93 -7.99
CA VAL A 236 -13.02 -17.98 -7.42
C VAL A 236 -12.40 -16.59 -7.29
N ALA A 237 -11.19 -16.48 -6.73
CA ALA A 237 -10.49 -15.22 -6.61
C ALA A 237 -10.29 -14.55 -7.98
N LEU A 238 -9.86 -15.31 -8.99
CA LEU A 238 -9.64 -14.82 -10.36
C LEU A 238 -10.93 -14.31 -11.00
N ALA A 239 -12.04 -15.05 -10.85
CA ALA A 239 -13.35 -14.67 -11.38
C ALA A 239 -13.86 -13.37 -10.72
N VAL A 240 -13.75 -13.26 -9.39
CA VAL A 240 -14.18 -12.06 -8.67
C VAL A 240 -13.34 -10.85 -9.04
N ILE A 241 -12.01 -10.99 -9.16
CA ILE A 241 -11.11 -9.90 -9.57
C ILE A 241 -11.40 -9.48 -11.01
N ALA A 242 -11.64 -10.42 -11.90
CA ALA A 242 -11.96 -10.10 -13.29
C ALA A 242 -13.21 -9.22 -13.40
N GLY A 243 -14.26 -9.55 -12.65
CA GLY A 243 -15.55 -8.84 -12.66
C GLY A 243 -15.60 -7.57 -11.82
N ALA A 244 -15.08 -7.61 -10.58
CA ALA A 244 -15.28 -6.57 -9.58
C ALA A 244 -14.22 -5.46 -9.61
N LEU A 245 -12.95 -5.80 -9.91
CA LEU A 245 -11.86 -4.85 -9.80
C LEU A 245 -11.79 -3.95 -11.06
N ARG A 246 -12.16 -2.67 -10.91
CA ARG A 246 -12.06 -1.66 -11.97
C ARG A 246 -11.01 -0.63 -11.60
N ILE A 247 -9.77 -0.88 -12.02
CA ILE A 247 -8.67 0.09 -11.88
C ILE A 247 -8.39 0.68 -13.27
N PRO A 248 -8.36 2.03 -13.42
CA PRO A 248 -7.97 2.65 -14.68
C PRO A 248 -6.56 2.20 -15.09
N ALA A 249 -6.42 1.66 -16.29
CA ALA A 249 -5.11 1.31 -16.83
C ALA A 249 -4.39 2.62 -17.22
N ARG A 250 -3.32 2.95 -16.52
CA ARG A 250 -2.39 3.98 -16.98
C ARG A 250 -1.43 3.33 -17.94
N SER A 251 -1.48 3.72 -19.21
CA SER A 251 -0.53 3.26 -20.23
C SER A 251 0.52 4.34 -20.41
N SER A 252 1.72 4.07 -19.98
CA SER A 252 2.91 4.83 -20.36
C SER A 252 3.93 3.85 -20.96
N ARG A 253 4.78 4.33 -21.86
CA ARG A 253 5.88 3.51 -22.39
C ARG A 253 6.97 3.44 -21.31
N HIS A 254 7.20 2.26 -20.81
CA HIS A 254 8.19 1.99 -19.76
C HIS A 254 9.37 1.19 -20.31
N VAL A 255 10.55 1.47 -19.75
CA VAL A 255 11.77 0.70 -20.01
C VAL A 255 11.99 -0.21 -18.81
N ILE A 256 12.06 -1.53 -19.05
CA ILE A 256 12.31 -2.50 -17.97
C ILE A 256 13.82 -2.59 -17.73
N ASP A 257 14.25 -2.39 -16.48
CA ASP A 257 15.60 -2.70 -16.05
C ASP A 257 15.77 -4.20 -15.81
N TYR A 258 16.07 -4.95 -16.88
CA TYR A 258 16.31 -6.38 -16.80
C TYR A 258 17.53 -6.73 -15.95
N LEU A 259 18.58 -5.90 -16.02
CA LEU A 259 19.83 -6.16 -15.29
C LEU A 259 19.66 -5.91 -13.78
N GLY A 260 19.03 -4.80 -13.38
CA GLY A 260 18.68 -4.55 -11.98
C GLY A 260 17.74 -5.62 -11.42
N THR A 261 16.74 -6.04 -12.21
CA THR A 261 15.84 -7.15 -11.84
C THR A 261 16.61 -8.45 -11.57
N PHE A 262 17.52 -8.82 -12.48
CA PHE A 262 18.35 -10.02 -12.30
C PHE A 262 19.25 -9.91 -11.07
N LEU A 263 19.90 -8.77 -10.88
CA LEU A 263 20.82 -8.57 -9.76
C LEU A 263 20.10 -8.61 -8.40
N ILE A 264 18.95 -7.95 -8.24
CA ILE A 264 18.19 -8.00 -6.98
C ILE A 264 17.67 -9.40 -6.68
N ALA A 265 17.23 -10.14 -7.71
CA ALA A 265 16.84 -11.54 -7.57
C ALA A 265 18.02 -12.41 -7.15
N ALA A 266 19.21 -12.19 -7.75
CA ALA A 266 20.44 -12.90 -7.39
C ALA A 266 20.91 -12.57 -5.96
N VAL A 267 20.84 -11.30 -5.53
CA VAL A 267 21.10 -10.89 -4.15
C VAL A 267 20.14 -11.57 -3.19
N ALA A 268 18.84 -11.53 -3.47
CA ALA A 268 17.84 -12.20 -2.64
C ALA A 268 18.09 -13.70 -2.55
N THR A 269 18.46 -14.33 -3.68
CA THR A 269 18.82 -15.74 -3.76
C THR A 269 20.01 -16.06 -2.85
N CYS A 270 21.12 -15.32 -2.96
CA CYS A 270 22.28 -15.51 -2.09
C CYS A 270 21.93 -15.35 -0.62
N LEU A 271 21.18 -14.29 -0.26
CA LEU A 271 20.78 -14.03 1.12
C LEU A 271 19.90 -15.14 1.69
N VAL A 272 18.89 -15.61 0.94
CA VAL A 272 18.02 -16.70 1.37
C VAL A 272 18.78 -18.02 1.46
N LEU A 273 19.70 -18.32 0.51
CA LEU A 273 20.52 -19.52 0.56
C LEU A 273 21.49 -19.52 1.75
N VAL A 274 22.17 -18.39 2.01
CA VAL A 274 23.00 -18.23 3.20
C VAL A 274 22.19 -18.49 4.46
N ALA A 275 20.98 -17.90 4.55
CA ALA A 275 20.10 -18.10 5.69
C ALA A 275 19.59 -19.54 5.81
N SER A 276 19.17 -20.19 4.73
CA SER A 276 18.54 -21.51 4.78
C SER A 276 19.52 -22.67 4.89
N LEU A 277 20.73 -22.54 4.34
CA LEU A 277 21.74 -23.60 4.32
C LEU A 277 22.79 -23.43 5.42
N GLY A 278 22.98 -22.19 5.90
CA GLY A 278 23.93 -21.90 6.98
C GLY A 278 23.48 -22.50 8.31
N GLY A 279 24.38 -23.25 8.94
CA GLY A 279 24.14 -23.92 10.21
C GLY A 279 23.25 -25.17 10.15
N SER A 280 22.55 -25.39 9.01
CA SER A 280 21.73 -26.59 8.81
C SER A 280 22.43 -27.63 7.92
N THR A 281 22.73 -27.27 6.68
CA THR A 281 23.38 -28.13 5.69
C THR A 281 24.90 -27.93 5.69
N TRP A 282 25.32 -26.66 5.81
CA TRP A 282 26.73 -26.27 5.87
C TRP A 282 27.02 -25.43 7.12
N ALA A 283 28.14 -25.67 7.78
CA ALA A 283 28.58 -24.86 8.91
C ALA A 283 28.71 -23.38 8.49
N TRP A 284 28.38 -22.46 9.37
CA TRP A 284 28.47 -21.01 9.11
C TRP A 284 29.87 -20.55 8.65
N GLY A 285 30.94 -21.20 9.15
CA GLY A 285 32.32 -20.95 8.75
C GLY A 285 32.77 -21.69 7.49
N SER A 286 31.89 -22.42 6.81
CA SER A 286 32.27 -23.20 5.62
C SER A 286 32.58 -22.29 4.42
N PRO A 287 33.53 -22.68 3.52
CA PRO A 287 33.83 -21.90 2.32
C PRO A 287 32.62 -21.64 1.44
N GLN A 288 31.65 -22.56 1.42
CA GLN A 288 30.42 -22.45 0.64
C GLN A 288 29.54 -21.30 1.16
N ILE A 289 29.30 -21.20 2.48
CA ILE A 289 28.50 -20.11 3.08
C ILE A 289 29.22 -18.77 2.98
N ILE A 290 30.53 -18.76 3.26
CA ILE A 290 31.35 -17.55 3.12
C ILE A 290 31.35 -17.09 1.65
N GLY A 291 31.53 -18.02 0.70
CA GLY A 291 31.51 -17.73 -0.72
C GLY A 291 30.16 -17.15 -1.19
N LEU A 292 29.03 -17.74 -0.73
CA LEU A 292 27.68 -17.22 -1.00
C LEU A 292 27.47 -15.83 -0.38
N ALA A 293 27.95 -15.61 0.84
CA ALA A 293 27.83 -14.31 1.50
C ALA A 293 28.64 -13.23 0.77
N VAL A 294 29.88 -13.53 0.41
CA VAL A 294 30.73 -12.63 -0.37
C VAL A 294 30.11 -12.34 -1.75
N LEU A 295 29.63 -13.38 -2.44
CA LEU A 295 28.94 -13.22 -3.71
C LEU A 295 27.71 -12.33 -3.56
N GLY A 296 26.90 -12.54 -2.51
CA GLY A 296 25.73 -11.73 -2.21
C GLY A 296 26.09 -10.24 -2.01
N VAL A 297 27.17 -9.94 -1.29
CA VAL A 297 27.67 -8.56 -1.12
C VAL A 297 28.13 -7.97 -2.45
N LEU A 298 28.90 -8.70 -3.24
CA LEU A 298 29.37 -8.23 -4.55
C LEU A 298 28.20 -7.95 -5.50
N LEU A 299 27.20 -8.83 -5.53
CA LEU A 299 25.98 -8.64 -6.32
C LEU A 299 25.18 -7.43 -5.82
N ALA A 300 25.09 -7.21 -4.49
CA ALA A 300 24.42 -6.03 -3.94
C ALA A 300 25.14 -4.73 -4.31
N LEU A 301 26.46 -4.71 -4.32
CA LEU A 301 27.26 -3.57 -4.81
C LEU A 301 27.06 -3.34 -6.31
N ALA A 302 27.06 -4.42 -7.10
CA ALA A 302 26.78 -4.35 -8.53
C ALA A 302 25.35 -3.85 -8.79
N PHE A 303 24.36 -4.33 -8.06
CA PHE A 303 22.98 -3.84 -8.09
C PHE A 303 22.92 -2.34 -7.81
N ALA A 304 23.53 -1.88 -6.71
CA ALA A 304 23.55 -0.46 -6.38
C ALA A 304 24.24 0.40 -7.46
N ALA A 305 25.26 -0.12 -8.16
CA ALA A 305 25.93 0.57 -9.25
C ALA A 305 25.08 0.67 -10.52
N VAL A 306 24.34 -0.40 -10.84
CA VAL A 306 23.41 -0.46 -11.98
C VAL A 306 22.20 0.45 -11.73
N GLU A 307 21.59 0.34 -10.57
CA GLU A 307 20.39 1.08 -10.16
C GLU A 307 20.59 2.60 -10.20
N ARG A 308 21.81 3.08 -9.87
CA ARG A 308 22.17 4.51 -10.01
C ARG A 308 22.18 5.02 -11.44
N ARG A 309 22.26 4.14 -12.43
CA ARG A 309 22.35 4.47 -13.85
C ARG A 309 21.11 4.07 -14.63
N ALA A 310 20.24 3.29 -14.03
CA ALA A 310 19.03 2.83 -14.68
C ALA A 310 18.06 4.01 -14.91
N ALA A 311 17.47 4.08 -16.11
CA ALA A 311 16.47 5.10 -16.44
C ALA A 311 15.18 4.91 -15.62
N GLU A 312 14.78 3.65 -15.37
CA GLU A 312 13.66 3.29 -14.52
C GLU A 312 14.08 2.17 -13.54
N PRO A 313 14.67 2.53 -12.40
CA PRO A 313 15.19 1.57 -11.43
C PRO A 313 14.09 0.66 -10.85
N VAL A 314 14.43 -0.60 -10.54
CA VAL A 314 13.53 -1.59 -9.90
C VAL A 314 13.27 -1.23 -8.44
N LEU A 315 14.31 -0.79 -7.74
CA LEU A 315 14.23 -0.29 -6.36
C LEU A 315 15.01 1.02 -6.26
N PRO A 316 14.38 2.17 -6.54
CA PRO A 316 15.06 3.47 -6.55
C PRO A 316 15.83 3.70 -5.25
N LEU A 317 17.14 3.90 -5.35
CA LEU A 317 17.99 4.14 -4.18
C LEU A 317 17.63 5.43 -3.45
N ASP A 318 16.94 6.36 -4.11
CA ASP A 318 16.44 7.60 -3.51
C ASP A 318 15.36 7.33 -2.44
N LEU A 319 14.65 6.20 -2.51
CA LEU A 319 13.75 5.78 -1.44
C LEU A 319 14.47 5.63 -0.09
N PHE A 320 15.75 5.21 -0.11
CA PHE A 320 16.56 5.09 1.11
C PHE A 320 17.03 6.44 1.67
N ARG A 321 16.91 7.53 0.92
CA ARG A 321 17.11 8.90 1.42
C ARG A 321 15.90 9.38 2.22
N ILE A 322 14.72 8.78 2.00
CA ILE A 322 13.54 9.03 2.80
C ILE A 322 13.70 8.32 4.15
N ARG A 323 14.01 9.08 5.19
CA ARG A 323 14.28 8.52 6.54
C ARG A 323 13.15 7.60 7.03
N THR A 324 11.91 7.96 6.77
CA THR A 324 10.73 7.17 7.16
C THR A 324 10.70 5.82 6.45
N PHE A 325 11.02 5.77 5.14
CA PHE A 325 11.12 4.52 4.38
C PHE A 325 12.24 3.62 4.93
N THR A 326 13.44 4.16 5.10
CA THR A 326 14.61 3.39 5.55
C THR A 326 14.39 2.80 6.94
N LEU A 327 13.89 3.61 7.90
CA LEU A 327 13.57 3.12 9.24
C LEU A 327 12.47 2.05 9.21
N ALA A 328 11.41 2.25 8.42
CA ALA A 328 10.33 1.28 8.29
C ALA A 328 10.81 -0.03 7.64
N ALA A 329 11.71 0.01 6.66
CA ALA A 329 12.32 -1.17 6.04
C ALA A 329 13.17 -1.97 7.04
N VAL A 330 14.01 -1.29 7.83
CA VAL A 330 14.83 -1.92 8.87
C VAL A 330 13.94 -2.51 9.98
N ILE A 331 12.92 -1.79 10.43
CA ILE A 331 11.97 -2.31 11.43
C ILE A 331 11.20 -3.50 10.85
N SER A 332 10.82 -3.47 9.57
CA SER A 332 10.18 -4.61 8.88
C SER A 332 11.07 -5.85 8.86
N PHE A 333 12.37 -5.70 8.61
CA PHE A 333 13.35 -6.78 8.73
C PHE A 333 13.39 -7.35 10.15
N ILE A 334 13.51 -6.49 11.17
CA ILE A 334 13.57 -6.89 12.59
C ILE A 334 12.29 -7.63 13.01
N VAL A 335 11.12 -7.10 12.62
CA VAL A 335 9.83 -7.73 12.93
C VAL A 335 9.70 -9.07 12.22
N GLY A 336 10.11 -9.15 10.95
CA GLY A 336 10.14 -10.42 10.21
C GLY A 336 11.05 -11.44 10.89
N PHE A 337 12.24 -11.03 11.29
CA PHE A 337 13.23 -11.85 12.02
C PHE A 337 12.64 -12.42 13.32
N ALA A 338 12.10 -11.56 14.18
CA ALA A 338 11.56 -11.96 15.48
C ALA A 338 10.28 -12.83 15.34
N MET A 339 9.37 -12.42 14.43
CA MET A 339 8.09 -13.07 14.23
C MET A 339 8.23 -14.50 13.72
N PHE A 340 8.90 -14.69 12.57
CA PHE A 340 8.98 -16.00 11.95
C PHE A 340 9.89 -16.95 12.74
N GLY A 341 10.92 -16.41 13.39
CA GLY A 341 11.72 -17.17 14.34
C GLY A 341 10.86 -17.75 15.47
N ALA A 342 10.08 -16.92 16.15
CA ALA A 342 9.21 -17.38 17.22
C ALA A 342 8.10 -18.31 16.72
N MET A 343 7.40 -17.94 15.66
CA MET A 343 6.26 -18.71 15.13
C MET A 343 6.65 -20.11 14.68
N THR A 344 7.89 -20.32 14.23
CA THR A 344 8.39 -21.63 13.81
C THR A 344 8.56 -22.59 14.99
N TYR A 345 8.99 -22.07 16.15
CA TYR A 345 9.30 -22.91 17.32
C TYR A 345 8.15 -23.10 18.29
N LEU A 346 7.11 -22.23 18.27
CA LEU A 346 5.93 -22.39 19.14
C LEU A 346 5.17 -23.70 18.90
N PRO A 347 4.87 -24.13 17.65
CA PRO A 347 4.26 -25.44 17.42
C PRO A 347 5.16 -26.60 17.88
N THR A 348 6.46 -26.49 17.68
CA THR A 348 7.43 -27.51 18.12
C THR A 348 7.44 -27.63 19.63
N PHE A 349 7.41 -26.52 20.37
CA PHE A 349 7.28 -26.50 21.82
C PHE A 349 6.01 -27.25 22.28
N LEU A 350 4.86 -26.92 21.70
CA LEU A 350 3.58 -27.54 22.05
C LEU A 350 3.54 -29.04 21.73
N GLN A 351 4.08 -29.44 20.56
CA GLN A 351 4.03 -30.84 20.12
C GLN A 351 5.05 -31.71 20.86
N VAL A 352 6.28 -31.23 21.07
CA VAL A 352 7.35 -32.02 21.68
C VAL A 352 7.27 -31.97 23.19
N VAL A 353 7.12 -30.76 23.78
CA VAL A 353 7.19 -30.59 25.24
C VAL A 353 5.85 -30.97 25.89
N HIS A 354 4.72 -30.52 25.35
CA HIS A 354 3.38 -30.81 25.89
C HIS A 354 2.73 -32.03 25.25
N GLY A 355 3.35 -32.69 24.24
CA GLY A 355 2.86 -33.93 23.64
C GLY A 355 1.51 -33.78 22.89
N VAL A 356 1.11 -32.57 22.52
CA VAL A 356 -0.18 -32.35 21.81
C VAL A 356 -0.04 -32.68 20.33
N SER A 357 -1.13 -33.09 19.69
CA SER A 357 -1.15 -33.33 18.25
C SER A 357 -0.93 -32.05 17.46
N PRO A 358 -0.46 -32.11 16.19
CA PRO A 358 -0.31 -30.94 15.33
C PRO A 358 -1.58 -30.10 15.24
N THR A 359 -2.73 -30.74 15.15
CA THR A 359 -4.06 -30.07 15.11
C THR A 359 -4.32 -29.29 16.40
N VAL A 360 -4.10 -29.90 17.57
CA VAL A 360 -4.30 -29.26 18.88
C VAL A 360 -3.31 -28.14 19.11
N SER A 361 -2.06 -28.29 18.63
CA SER A 361 -1.06 -27.21 18.72
C SER A 361 -1.52 -25.95 17.96
N GLY A 362 -2.19 -26.11 16.80
CA GLY A 362 -2.81 -25.01 16.07
C GLY A 362 -3.91 -24.31 16.88
N VAL A 363 -4.74 -25.09 17.59
CA VAL A 363 -5.78 -24.54 18.48
C VAL A 363 -5.17 -23.76 19.65
N TYR A 364 -4.09 -24.24 20.24
CA TYR A 364 -3.38 -23.55 21.34
C TYR A 364 -2.70 -22.25 20.89
N MET A 365 -2.44 -22.08 19.59
CA MET A 365 -1.95 -20.81 19.02
C MET A 365 -3.07 -19.79 18.75
N LEU A 366 -4.36 -20.13 18.87
CA LEU A 366 -5.47 -19.20 18.67
C LEU A 366 -5.35 -17.88 19.47
N PRO A 367 -4.94 -17.87 20.75
CA PRO A 367 -4.78 -16.63 21.50
C PRO A 367 -3.80 -15.64 20.82
N MET A 368 -2.71 -16.15 20.23
CA MET A 368 -1.78 -15.31 19.48
C MET A 368 -2.45 -14.68 18.25
N VAL A 369 -3.22 -15.47 17.52
CA VAL A 369 -3.98 -15.00 16.36
C VAL A 369 -5.02 -13.97 16.76
N VAL A 370 -5.77 -14.21 17.84
CA VAL A 370 -6.75 -13.26 18.38
C VAL A 370 -6.07 -11.94 18.79
N GLY A 371 -4.92 -12.01 19.46
CA GLY A 371 -4.11 -10.85 19.81
C GLY A 371 -3.70 -10.04 18.59
N LEU A 372 -3.19 -10.71 17.55
CA LEU A 372 -2.77 -10.10 16.28
C LEU A 372 -3.96 -9.44 15.56
N LEU A 373 -5.10 -10.13 15.47
CA LEU A 373 -6.31 -9.63 14.82
C LEU A 373 -6.88 -8.40 15.53
N LEU A 374 -7.03 -8.52 16.83
CA LEU A 374 -7.59 -7.46 17.67
C LEU A 374 -6.73 -6.20 17.55
N SER A 375 -5.42 -6.34 17.74
CA SER A 375 -4.50 -5.20 17.73
C SER A 375 -4.34 -4.58 16.34
N SER A 376 -4.27 -5.37 15.27
CA SER A 376 -4.17 -4.83 13.91
C SER A 376 -5.46 -4.12 13.49
N THR A 377 -6.64 -4.64 13.87
CA THR A 377 -7.92 -4.00 13.58
C THR A 377 -8.11 -2.71 14.38
N VAL A 378 -7.83 -2.75 15.67
CA VAL A 378 -7.96 -1.59 16.57
C VAL A 378 -6.97 -0.50 16.18
N SER A 379 -5.69 -0.84 15.96
CA SER A 379 -4.68 0.13 15.52
C SER A 379 -5.05 0.76 14.18
N GLY A 380 -5.50 -0.03 13.21
CA GLY A 380 -5.96 0.46 11.91
C GLY A 380 -7.14 1.43 12.02
N GLN A 381 -8.13 1.14 12.88
CA GLN A 381 -9.26 2.04 13.14
C GLN A 381 -8.87 3.33 13.83
N ILE A 382 -7.98 3.26 14.84
CA ILE A 382 -7.50 4.45 15.55
C ILE A 382 -6.68 5.32 14.61
N VAL A 383 -5.78 4.74 13.81
CA VAL A 383 -4.99 5.46 12.82
C VAL A 383 -5.90 6.15 11.80
N SER A 384 -6.91 5.45 11.29
CA SER A 384 -7.89 5.99 10.35
C SER A 384 -8.66 7.20 10.92
N ARG A 385 -9.06 7.15 12.21
CA ARG A 385 -9.82 8.21 12.88
C ARG A 385 -8.95 9.40 13.29
N THR A 386 -7.77 9.13 13.83
CA THR A 386 -6.92 10.16 14.47
C THR A 386 -5.82 10.70 13.56
N GLY A 387 -5.44 9.94 12.52
CA GLY A 387 -4.26 10.21 11.69
C GLY A 387 -2.92 9.96 12.41
N ARG A 388 -2.94 9.61 13.69
CA ARG A 388 -1.73 9.34 14.48
C ARG A 388 -1.34 7.88 14.36
N TRP A 389 -0.15 7.61 13.84
CA TRP A 389 0.31 6.25 13.58
C TRP A 389 1.60 5.86 14.33
N LYS A 390 2.44 6.82 14.74
CA LYS A 390 3.76 6.55 15.34
C LYS A 390 3.69 5.72 16.62
N VAL A 391 2.66 5.91 17.42
CA VAL A 391 2.49 5.22 18.71
C VAL A 391 2.44 3.69 18.50
N PHE A 392 1.87 3.22 17.41
CA PHE A 392 1.65 1.80 17.17
C PHE A 392 2.94 1.00 16.88
N PRO A 393 3.86 1.40 15.98
CA PRO A 393 5.16 0.74 15.85
C PRO A 393 5.97 0.77 17.15
N VAL A 394 5.95 1.86 17.89
CA VAL A 394 6.68 1.99 19.17
C VAL A 394 6.09 1.04 20.21
N ALA A 395 4.77 1.12 20.47
CA ALA A 395 4.11 0.26 21.43
C ALA A 395 4.16 -1.22 20.99
N GLY A 396 3.97 -1.48 19.70
CA GLY A 396 3.95 -2.84 19.16
C GLY A 396 5.29 -3.54 19.27
N THR A 397 6.41 -2.88 18.95
CA THR A 397 7.75 -3.46 19.12
C THR A 397 8.10 -3.66 20.61
N ALA A 398 7.67 -2.76 21.50
CA ALA A 398 7.82 -2.93 22.95
C ALA A 398 7.03 -4.16 23.45
N VAL A 399 5.76 -4.29 23.05
CA VAL A 399 4.91 -5.43 23.41
C VAL A 399 5.41 -6.73 22.80
N THR A 400 5.95 -6.71 21.57
CA THR A 400 6.61 -7.88 20.94
C THR A 400 7.83 -8.32 21.76
N THR A 401 8.67 -7.38 22.18
CA THR A 401 9.83 -7.66 23.06
C THR A 401 9.37 -8.27 24.40
N LEU A 402 8.34 -7.68 25.02
CA LEU A 402 7.75 -8.24 26.24
C LEU A 402 7.19 -9.63 26.01
N GLY A 403 6.48 -9.85 24.89
CA GLY A 403 5.96 -11.17 24.53
C GLY A 403 7.06 -12.21 24.39
N LEU A 404 8.20 -11.90 23.74
CA LEU A 404 9.35 -12.79 23.64
C LEU A 404 9.97 -13.11 25.00
N LEU A 405 10.09 -12.13 25.88
CA LEU A 405 10.57 -12.34 27.24
C LEU A 405 9.62 -13.20 28.10
N LEU A 406 8.32 -13.07 27.88
CA LEU A 406 7.32 -13.93 28.52
C LEU A 406 7.39 -15.37 27.96
N LEU A 407 7.54 -15.52 26.64
CA LEU A 407 7.71 -16.84 26.00
C LEU A 407 8.97 -17.57 26.47
N HIS A 408 10.03 -16.85 26.80
CA HIS A 408 11.22 -17.42 27.41
C HIS A 408 10.99 -18.04 28.81
N ARG A 409 9.92 -17.61 29.53
CA ARG A 409 9.59 -18.17 30.85
C ARG A 409 8.84 -19.48 30.80
N LEU A 410 8.42 -19.94 29.60
CA LEU A 410 7.72 -21.19 29.45
C LEU A 410 8.63 -22.38 29.75
N ASP A 411 8.06 -23.38 30.40
CA ASP A 411 8.70 -24.65 30.74
C ASP A 411 7.77 -25.85 30.45
N GLU A 412 8.18 -27.04 30.76
CA GLU A 412 7.42 -28.27 30.58
C GLU A 412 6.21 -28.39 31.53
N HIS A 413 6.10 -27.54 32.57
CA HIS A 413 5.02 -27.52 33.56
C HIS A 413 4.08 -26.35 33.34
N SER A 414 4.36 -25.46 32.39
CA SER A 414 3.58 -24.25 32.15
C SER A 414 2.11 -24.56 31.81
N PRO A 415 1.14 -24.03 32.57
CA PRO A 415 -0.27 -24.32 32.33
C PRO A 415 -0.75 -23.65 31.02
N THR A 416 -1.75 -24.27 30.38
CA THR A 416 -2.33 -23.79 29.12
C THR A 416 -2.79 -22.34 29.20
N ALA A 417 -3.31 -21.90 30.37
CA ALA A 417 -3.76 -20.52 30.57
C ALA A 417 -2.59 -19.53 30.48
N GLU A 418 -1.44 -19.84 31.07
CA GLU A 418 -0.24 -19.02 31.01
C GLU A 418 0.31 -18.93 29.58
N MET A 419 0.45 -20.06 28.92
CA MET A 419 0.85 -20.12 27.49
C MET A 419 -0.07 -19.25 26.63
N SER A 420 -1.39 -19.35 26.85
CA SER A 420 -2.38 -18.57 26.11
C SER A 420 -2.22 -17.06 26.29
N VAL A 421 -1.94 -16.60 27.50
CA VAL A 421 -1.66 -15.18 27.79
C VAL A 421 -0.38 -14.71 27.10
N TYR A 422 0.70 -15.49 27.17
CA TYR A 422 1.98 -15.12 26.54
C TYR A 422 1.87 -15.09 25.01
N PHE A 423 1.18 -16.06 24.42
CA PHE A 423 0.87 -16.07 22.98
C PHE A 423 0.03 -14.88 22.57
N PHE A 424 -0.99 -14.54 23.35
CA PHE A 424 -1.84 -13.37 23.12
C PHE A 424 -1.02 -12.06 23.14
N VAL A 425 -0.17 -11.86 24.15
CA VAL A 425 0.68 -10.67 24.26
C VAL A 425 1.64 -10.56 23.06
N PHE A 426 2.26 -11.67 22.68
CA PHE A 426 3.15 -11.69 21.52
C PHE A 426 2.40 -11.34 20.22
N GLY A 427 1.24 -11.95 19.99
CA GLY A 427 0.36 -11.66 18.85
C GLY A 427 -0.10 -10.21 18.82
N LEU A 428 -0.45 -9.65 19.99
CA LEU A 428 -0.88 -8.25 20.13
C LEU A 428 0.25 -7.29 19.69
N GLY A 429 1.49 -7.55 20.09
CA GLY A 429 2.66 -6.77 19.67
C GLY A 429 2.83 -6.78 18.14
N LEU A 430 2.78 -7.95 17.52
CA LEU A 430 2.93 -8.11 16.07
C LEU A 430 1.85 -7.37 15.30
N GLY A 431 0.59 -7.47 15.71
CA GLY A 431 -0.53 -6.84 15.01
C GLY A 431 -0.49 -5.33 15.05
N LEU A 432 0.06 -4.72 16.11
CA LEU A 432 0.26 -3.26 16.19
C LEU A 432 1.29 -2.75 15.17
N VAL A 433 2.27 -3.57 14.78
CA VAL A 433 3.41 -3.12 13.96
C VAL A 433 3.20 -3.41 12.49
N MET A 434 2.84 -4.65 12.13
CA MET A 434 2.95 -5.16 10.75
C MET A 434 2.22 -4.31 9.71
N GLN A 435 0.96 -3.99 9.99
CA GLN A 435 0.13 -3.29 9.02
C GLN A 435 0.42 -1.78 8.99
N VAL A 436 0.78 -1.24 10.14
CA VAL A 436 1.10 0.18 10.25
C VAL A 436 2.40 0.51 9.53
N LEU A 437 3.41 -0.37 9.52
CA LEU A 437 4.64 -0.17 8.75
C LEU A 437 4.37 -0.06 7.24
N VAL A 438 3.50 -0.91 6.69
CA VAL A 438 3.12 -0.83 5.27
C VAL A 438 2.41 0.51 4.98
N LEU A 439 1.49 0.92 5.85
CA LEU A 439 0.80 2.20 5.72
C LEU A 439 1.77 3.39 5.72
N ILE A 440 2.74 3.39 6.64
CA ILE A 440 3.76 4.44 6.77
C ILE A 440 4.60 4.55 5.50
N VAL A 441 5.08 3.43 4.99
CA VAL A 441 5.87 3.37 3.76
C VAL A 441 5.06 3.92 2.59
N GLN A 442 3.81 3.50 2.45
CA GLN A 442 2.91 3.99 1.38
C GLN A 442 2.59 5.48 1.50
N ASN A 443 2.56 6.04 2.72
CA ASN A 443 2.32 7.46 2.94
C ASN A 443 3.56 8.34 2.69
N ALA A 444 4.75 7.75 2.84
CA ALA A 444 6.03 8.47 2.75
C ALA A 444 6.54 8.66 1.31
N VAL A 445 5.97 7.94 0.33
CA VAL A 445 6.44 7.92 -1.06
C VAL A 445 5.42 8.54 -2.02
N SER A 446 5.87 8.85 -3.24
CA SER A 446 4.98 9.29 -4.33
C SER A 446 3.98 8.19 -4.70
N TYR A 447 2.88 8.58 -5.37
CA TYR A 447 1.90 7.60 -5.84
C TYR A 447 2.50 6.62 -6.87
N GLU A 448 3.46 7.08 -7.65
CA GLU A 448 4.13 6.30 -8.71
C GLU A 448 5.02 5.20 -8.11
N ASP A 449 5.58 5.44 -6.92
CA ASP A 449 6.48 4.52 -6.21
C ASP A 449 5.77 3.61 -5.19
N LEU A 450 4.45 3.69 -5.08
CA LEU A 450 3.67 2.94 -4.07
C LEU A 450 3.93 1.43 -4.11
N GLY A 451 3.96 0.84 -5.30
CA GLY A 451 4.20 -0.59 -5.49
C GLY A 451 5.62 -0.97 -5.12
N VAL A 452 6.59 -0.19 -5.61
CA VAL A 452 8.01 -0.40 -5.32
C VAL A 452 8.30 -0.26 -3.83
N ALA A 453 7.75 0.76 -3.18
CA ALA A 453 7.95 0.98 -1.75
C ALA A 453 7.30 -0.13 -0.89
N THR A 454 6.08 -0.56 -1.27
CA THR A 454 5.38 -1.67 -0.61
C THR A 454 6.13 -2.99 -0.79
N SER A 455 6.62 -3.26 -2.00
CA SER A 455 7.43 -4.45 -2.29
C SER A 455 8.77 -4.43 -1.55
N GLY A 456 9.42 -3.26 -1.47
CA GLY A 456 10.65 -3.07 -0.72
C GLY A 456 10.48 -3.41 0.76
N ALA A 457 9.48 -2.85 1.44
CA ALA A 457 9.21 -3.16 2.84
C ALA A 457 8.88 -4.65 3.06
N THR A 458 8.12 -5.26 2.14
CA THR A 458 7.80 -6.70 2.20
C THR A 458 9.03 -7.57 1.96
N PHE A 459 9.90 -7.18 1.02
CA PHE A 459 11.18 -7.83 0.73
C PHE A 459 12.09 -7.86 1.97
N PHE A 460 12.29 -6.71 2.64
CA PHE A 460 13.09 -6.67 3.87
C PHE A 460 12.50 -7.54 4.97
N ARG A 461 11.18 -7.54 5.13
CA ARG A 461 10.50 -8.42 6.09
C ARG A 461 10.72 -9.91 5.77
N SER A 462 10.65 -10.31 4.50
CA SER A 462 10.82 -11.69 4.07
C SER A 462 12.26 -12.18 4.26
N ILE A 463 13.24 -11.31 3.96
CA ILE A 463 14.66 -11.61 4.25
C ILE A 463 14.86 -11.73 5.77
N GLY A 464 14.32 -10.79 6.55
CA GLY A 464 14.36 -10.87 8.01
C GLY A 464 13.79 -12.20 8.54
N ALA A 465 12.64 -12.61 7.99
CA ALA A 465 12.02 -13.89 8.33
C ALA A 465 12.93 -15.09 8.05
N SER A 466 13.56 -15.12 6.86
CA SER A 466 14.50 -16.20 6.48
C SER A 466 15.71 -16.26 7.42
N PHE A 467 16.30 -15.10 7.73
CA PHE A 467 17.42 -15.01 8.67
C PHE A 467 17.01 -15.41 10.10
N GLY A 468 15.81 -14.98 10.54
CA GLY A 468 15.29 -15.33 11.86
C GLY A 468 15.15 -16.85 12.03
N VAL A 469 14.49 -17.52 11.10
CA VAL A 469 14.32 -18.97 11.14
C VAL A 469 15.66 -19.70 11.13
N ALA A 470 16.62 -19.26 10.29
CA ALA A 470 17.91 -19.90 10.15
C ALA A 470 18.81 -19.74 11.39
N ILE A 471 18.94 -18.49 11.87
CA ILE A 471 19.80 -18.20 13.03
C ILE A 471 19.24 -18.88 14.28
N PHE A 472 17.92 -18.80 14.49
CA PHE A 472 17.28 -19.46 15.62
C PHE A 472 17.30 -20.99 15.48
N GLY A 473 17.30 -21.52 14.25
CA GLY A 473 17.55 -22.96 14.00
C GLY A 473 18.90 -23.40 14.48
N THR A 474 19.93 -22.65 14.19
CA THR A 474 21.29 -22.93 14.65
C THR A 474 21.42 -22.81 16.17
N VAL A 475 20.84 -21.75 16.76
CA VAL A 475 20.82 -21.55 18.22
C VAL A 475 20.10 -22.71 18.88
N PHE A 476 18.91 -23.08 18.42
CA PHE A 476 18.14 -24.20 18.94
C PHE A 476 18.94 -25.53 18.87
N ALA A 477 19.49 -25.87 17.70
CA ALA A 477 20.24 -27.11 17.50
C ALA A 477 21.50 -27.21 18.39
N SER A 478 22.20 -26.08 18.55
CA SER A 478 23.37 -26.00 19.44
C SER A 478 22.97 -26.18 20.90
N ARG A 479 21.97 -25.37 21.35
CA ARG A 479 21.48 -25.43 22.73
C ARG A 479 20.89 -26.79 23.09
N LEU A 480 20.10 -27.37 22.19
CA LEU A 480 19.54 -28.72 22.39
C LEU A 480 20.62 -29.77 22.57
N GLY A 481 21.71 -29.68 21.80
CA GLY A 481 22.85 -30.55 21.98
C GLY A 481 23.52 -30.45 23.35
N ASP A 482 23.77 -29.22 23.77
CA ASP A 482 24.39 -28.92 25.06
C ASP A 482 23.50 -29.37 26.23
N GLN A 483 22.19 -29.07 26.14
CA GLN A 483 21.20 -29.41 27.16
C GLN A 483 20.97 -30.92 27.27
N LEU A 484 20.84 -31.63 26.13
CA LEU A 484 20.72 -33.11 26.14
C LEU A 484 22.01 -33.78 26.67
N ALA A 485 23.18 -33.29 26.26
CA ALA A 485 24.46 -33.79 26.78
C ALA A 485 24.58 -33.52 28.28
N ALA A 486 24.09 -32.41 28.80
CA ALA A 486 24.05 -32.11 30.22
C ALA A 486 23.03 -32.98 30.97
N ALA A 487 21.81 -33.14 30.42
CA ALA A 487 20.74 -33.95 31.00
C ALA A 487 21.09 -35.44 31.16
N PHE A 488 21.86 -35.98 30.21
CA PHE A 488 22.27 -37.38 30.22
C PHE A 488 23.70 -37.62 30.70
N ARG A 489 24.34 -36.63 31.30
CA ARG A 489 25.72 -36.78 31.82
C ARG A 489 25.74 -37.82 32.93
N GLY A 490 26.53 -38.92 32.70
CA GLY A 490 26.65 -40.01 33.62
C GLY A 490 25.49 -41.00 33.65
N VAL A 491 24.52 -40.89 32.71
CA VAL A 491 23.39 -41.81 32.59
C VAL A 491 23.67 -42.81 31.45
N HIS A 492 23.42 -44.11 31.72
CA HIS A 492 23.48 -45.14 30.66
C HIS A 492 22.17 -45.11 29.87
N LEU A 493 22.25 -44.64 28.61
CA LEU A 493 21.09 -44.64 27.69
C LEU A 493 20.88 -46.06 27.12
N PRO A 494 19.63 -46.42 26.76
CA PRO A 494 19.34 -47.68 26.08
C PRO A 494 20.13 -47.82 24.76
N PRO A 495 20.47 -49.09 24.33
CA PRO A 495 21.14 -49.29 23.05
C PRO A 495 20.36 -48.64 21.89
N GLY A 496 21.05 -47.88 21.04
CA GLY A 496 20.47 -47.18 19.90
C GLY A 496 19.91 -45.77 20.21
N VAL A 497 19.86 -45.35 21.47
CA VAL A 497 19.44 -43.99 21.87
C VAL A 497 20.67 -43.22 22.28
N ASN A 498 20.97 -42.14 21.57
CA ASN A 498 22.02 -41.19 21.93
C ASN A 498 21.46 -39.75 21.77
N ALA A 499 22.18 -38.76 22.26
CA ALA A 499 21.76 -37.35 22.18
C ALA A 499 21.52 -36.88 20.72
N ASP A 500 22.31 -37.38 19.77
CA ASP A 500 22.20 -37.02 18.36
C ASP A 500 20.96 -37.65 17.71
N ALA A 501 20.62 -38.91 18.08
CA ALA A 501 19.38 -39.53 17.62
C ALA A 501 18.14 -38.78 18.14
N LEU A 502 18.15 -38.34 19.41
CA LEU A 502 17.06 -37.53 19.99
C LEU A 502 16.96 -36.14 19.35
N LYS A 503 18.07 -35.54 18.96
CA LYS A 503 18.07 -34.29 18.17
C LYS A 503 17.39 -34.48 16.81
N ALA A 504 17.71 -35.63 16.14
CA ALA A 504 17.21 -35.92 14.80
C ALA A 504 15.71 -36.27 14.81
N ASP A 505 15.24 -37.01 15.81
CA ASP A 505 13.83 -37.40 15.95
C ASP A 505 13.34 -37.26 17.41
N PRO A 506 12.56 -36.20 17.70
CA PRO A 506 11.95 -36.00 19.02
C PRO A 506 11.04 -37.14 19.47
N ARG A 507 10.49 -37.94 18.53
CA ARG A 507 9.64 -39.12 18.86
C ARG A 507 10.43 -40.18 19.67
N GLY A 508 11.73 -40.22 19.54
CA GLY A 508 12.60 -41.07 20.34
C GLY A 508 12.49 -40.84 21.86
N ILE A 509 11.97 -39.65 22.28
CA ILE A 509 11.70 -39.37 23.72
C ILE A 509 10.71 -40.37 24.30
N ALA A 510 9.71 -40.79 23.52
CA ALA A 510 8.72 -41.76 23.96
C ALA A 510 9.32 -43.17 24.23
N ALA A 511 10.46 -43.51 23.60
CA ALA A 511 11.21 -44.77 23.81
C ALA A 511 12.11 -44.71 25.03
N LEU A 512 12.35 -43.52 25.63
CA LEU A 512 13.15 -43.40 26.84
C LEU A 512 12.46 -44.01 28.06
N PRO A 513 13.20 -44.52 29.02
CA PRO A 513 12.69 -44.90 30.33
C PRO A 513 11.92 -43.73 30.97
N PRO A 514 10.81 -44.01 31.70
CA PRO A 514 9.97 -42.92 32.28
C PRO A 514 10.75 -41.94 33.14
N ALA A 515 11.81 -42.37 33.82
CA ALA A 515 12.64 -41.52 34.66
C ALA A 515 13.50 -40.49 33.87
N LEU A 516 13.77 -40.76 32.59
CA LEU A 516 14.64 -39.91 31.74
C LEU A 516 13.83 -38.96 30.83
N ARG A 517 12.54 -39.23 30.64
CA ARG A 517 11.67 -38.38 29.79
C ARG A 517 11.58 -36.92 30.26
N PRO A 518 11.38 -36.62 31.58
CA PRO A 518 11.32 -35.23 32.03
C PRO A 518 12.61 -34.47 31.73
N ALA A 519 13.78 -35.09 31.90
CA ALA A 519 15.05 -34.44 31.59
C ALA A 519 15.23 -34.13 30.09
N ALA A 520 14.77 -35.01 29.22
CA ALA A 520 14.74 -34.74 27.77
C ALA A 520 13.75 -33.64 27.40
N LEU A 521 12.54 -33.67 27.96
CA LEU A 521 11.51 -32.63 27.72
C LEU A 521 11.95 -31.26 28.23
N GLY A 522 12.57 -31.20 29.43
CA GLY A 522 13.18 -29.97 29.95
C GLY A 522 14.31 -29.43 29.07
N ALA A 523 15.15 -30.33 28.51
CA ALA A 523 16.19 -29.92 27.55
C ALA A 523 15.60 -29.32 26.26
N TYR A 524 14.51 -29.87 25.75
CA TYR A 524 13.78 -29.30 24.61
C TYR A 524 13.11 -27.96 24.98
N ALA A 525 12.42 -27.90 26.11
CA ALA A 525 11.75 -26.70 26.59
C ALA A 525 12.74 -25.55 26.73
N SER A 526 13.85 -25.73 27.47
CA SER A 526 14.87 -24.72 27.66
C SER A 526 15.53 -24.29 26.35
N SER A 527 15.82 -25.25 25.45
CA SER A 527 16.45 -24.93 24.17
C SER A 527 15.55 -24.10 23.25
N ILE A 528 14.23 -24.33 23.26
CA ILE A 528 13.27 -23.55 22.49
C ILE A 528 13.07 -22.17 23.14
N THR A 529 12.94 -22.10 24.44
CA THR A 529 12.72 -20.82 25.15
C THR A 529 13.92 -19.91 25.14
N ASP A 530 15.14 -20.45 25.05
CA ASP A 530 16.37 -19.70 24.80
C ASP A 530 16.32 -18.97 23.43
N VAL A 531 15.71 -19.56 22.40
CA VAL A 531 15.53 -18.88 21.10
C VAL A 531 14.75 -17.57 21.28
N PHE A 532 13.70 -17.58 22.10
CA PHE A 532 12.91 -16.36 22.36
C PHE A 532 13.73 -15.31 23.12
N LEU A 533 14.60 -15.74 24.04
CA LEU A 533 15.50 -14.82 24.74
C LEU A 533 16.46 -14.13 23.78
N TYR A 534 17.03 -14.86 22.82
CA TYR A 534 17.93 -14.26 21.82
C TYR A 534 17.19 -13.41 20.78
N ALA A 535 15.90 -13.65 20.55
CA ALA A 535 15.06 -12.82 19.70
C ALA A 535 14.69 -11.46 20.37
N ALA A 536 14.59 -11.44 21.69
CA ALA A 536 14.15 -10.25 22.44
C ALA A 536 15.05 -9.01 22.27
N PRO A 537 16.40 -9.09 22.30
CA PRO A 537 17.28 -7.94 22.02
C PRO A 537 17.10 -7.38 20.60
N VAL A 538 16.85 -8.27 19.62
CA VAL A 538 16.61 -7.83 18.22
C VAL A 538 15.28 -7.07 18.12
N ALA A 539 14.23 -7.56 18.77
CA ALA A 539 12.96 -6.86 18.86
C ALA A 539 13.08 -5.53 19.61
N LEU A 540 13.87 -5.48 20.68
CA LEU A 540 14.19 -4.25 21.44
C LEU A 540 14.92 -3.22 20.57
N LEU A 541 15.83 -3.64 19.69
CA LEU A 541 16.44 -2.76 18.69
C LEU A 541 15.37 -2.16 17.79
N GLY A 542 14.37 -2.95 17.39
CA GLY A 542 13.20 -2.48 16.64
C GLY A 542 12.42 -1.40 17.39
N PHE A 543 12.24 -1.54 18.71
CA PHE A 543 11.61 -0.54 19.57
C PHE A 543 12.42 0.77 19.59
N VAL A 544 13.74 0.69 19.77
CA VAL A 544 14.61 1.87 19.77
C VAL A 544 14.53 2.59 18.42
N LEU A 545 14.57 1.85 17.30
CA LEU A 545 14.48 2.44 15.96
C LEU A 545 13.09 3.04 15.67
N ALA A 546 12.02 2.42 16.16
CA ALA A 546 10.66 2.94 16.00
C ALA A 546 10.48 4.31 16.68
N TRP A 547 11.23 4.61 17.73
CA TRP A 547 11.21 5.92 18.39
C TRP A 547 11.69 7.04 17.48
N PHE A 548 12.60 6.76 16.55
CA PHE A 548 13.15 7.73 15.60
C PHE A 548 12.28 7.95 14.36
N LEU A 549 11.15 7.24 14.22
CA LEU A 549 10.18 7.51 13.17
C LEU A 549 9.61 8.92 13.35
N LYS A 550 9.57 9.70 12.28
CA LYS A 550 8.92 11.00 12.25
C LYS A 550 7.46 10.84 11.87
N GLU A 551 6.56 11.39 12.67
CA GLU A 551 5.14 11.33 12.41
C GLU A 551 4.75 12.41 11.40
N ASP A 552 4.47 11.98 10.18
CA ASP A 552 3.92 12.83 9.13
C ASP A 552 2.41 12.62 9.04
N ARG A 553 1.66 13.66 8.69
CA ARG A 553 0.19 13.57 8.54
C ARG A 553 -0.15 12.59 7.42
N LEU A 554 -1.17 11.76 7.64
CA LEU A 554 -1.70 10.89 6.59
C LEU A 554 -2.44 11.73 5.55
N ARG A 555 -2.18 11.44 4.27
CA ARG A 555 -2.86 12.10 3.15
C ARG A 555 -4.35 11.75 3.15
N GLY A 556 -5.21 12.75 2.96
CA GLY A 556 -6.67 12.59 3.01
C GLY A 556 -7.33 12.11 1.72
N SER A 557 -6.60 12.11 0.59
CA SER A 557 -7.14 11.74 -0.73
C SER A 557 -6.23 10.77 -1.49
N VAL A 558 -6.82 9.99 -2.38
CA VAL A 558 -6.10 9.09 -3.33
C VAL A 558 -5.64 9.87 -4.56
N THR A 559 -6.08 11.09 -4.72
CA THR A 559 -5.64 11.96 -5.82
C THR A 559 -4.14 12.17 -5.73
N ALA A 560 -3.47 12.02 -6.88
CA ALA A 560 -2.07 12.41 -7.01
C ALA A 560 -1.86 13.78 -6.37
N PRO A 561 -0.73 14.02 -5.70
CA PRO A 561 -0.46 15.33 -5.09
C PRO A 561 -0.70 16.41 -6.14
N ASP A 562 -1.30 17.50 -5.69
CA ASP A 562 -1.45 18.70 -6.49
C ASP A 562 -0.08 19.02 -7.10
N VAL A 563 -0.04 19.16 -8.42
CA VAL A 563 1.18 19.26 -9.22
C VAL A 563 2.02 20.50 -8.85
N SER A 564 1.55 21.31 -7.90
CA SER A 564 2.23 22.50 -7.39
C SER A 564 3.45 22.21 -6.49
N GLU A 565 3.61 20.99 -5.92
CA GLU A 565 4.75 20.68 -5.04
C GLU A 565 5.92 19.95 -5.72
N THR A 566 5.78 19.53 -6.97
CA THR A 566 6.86 18.80 -7.71
C THR A 566 7.04 19.34 -9.11
N LEU A 567 7.33 20.62 -9.24
CA LEU A 567 7.82 21.17 -10.51
C LEU A 567 9.33 21.00 -10.63
N ALA A 568 9.74 19.77 -10.98
CA ALA A 568 10.89 19.61 -11.88
C ALA A 568 10.31 19.32 -13.28
N PRO A 569 10.76 20.00 -14.33
CA PRO A 569 10.10 19.96 -15.64
C PRO A 569 10.42 18.65 -16.35
N ASN A 570 9.45 17.73 -16.41
CA ASN A 570 9.43 16.70 -17.43
C ASN A 570 8.42 17.10 -18.50
N PRO A 571 8.81 17.28 -19.75
CA PRO A 571 7.92 17.70 -20.81
C PRO A 571 7.03 16.53 -21.24
N VAL A 572 5.86 16.40 -20.60
CA VAL A 572 4.75 15.69 -21.20
C VAL A 572 3.99 16.70 -22.03
N GLU A 573 3.98 16.54 -23.34
CA GLU A 573 3.17 17.35 -24.27
C GLU A 573 1.69 17.20 -23.94
N ARG A 574 1.20 17.99 -22.98
CA ARG A 574 -0.24 18.20 -22.75
C ARG A 574 -0.69 19.35 -23.63
N SER A 575 -1.87 19.23 -24.24
CA SER A 575 -2.40 20.37 -24.97
C SER A 575 -2.63 21.51 -23.97
N SER A 576 -2.24 22.71 -24.37
CA SER A 576 -2.43 23.94 -23.61
C SER A 576 -3.89 24.11 -23.14
N TYR A 577 -4.85 23.57 -23.89
CA TYR A 577 -6.28 23.56 -23.59
C TYR A 577 -6.62 22.71 -22.34
N ASP A 578 -6.02 21.52 -22.20
CA ASP A 578 -6.28 20.63 -21.06
C ASP A 578 -5.76 21.21 -19.74
N GLU A 579 -4.69 21.97 -19.76
CA GLU A 579 -4.15 22.65 -18.57
C GLU A 579 -5.05 23.80 -18.13
N VAL A 580 -5.48 24.65 -19.04
CA VAL A 580 -6.44 25.74 -18.72
C VAL A 580 -7.76 25.18 -18.23
N CYS A 581 -8.29 24.14 -18.86
CA CYS A 581 -9.52 23.49 -18.42
C CYS A 581 -9.40 22.91 -17.01
N ARG A 582 -8.23 22.36 -16.65
CA ARG A 582 -7.99 21.83 -15.29
C ARG A 582 -7.92 22.95 -14.25
N ALA A 583 -7.14 24.00 -14.51
CA ALA A 583 -7.03 25.15 -13.61
C ALA A 583 -8.40 25.82 -13.41
N LEU A 584 -9.19 25.97 -14.47
CA LEU A 584 -10.54 26.53 -14.40
C LEU A 584 -11.57 25.58 -13.75
N SER A 585 -11.37 24.24 -13.84
CA SER A 585 -12.28 23.28 -13.19
C SER A 585 -12.24 23.35 -11.65
N ALA A 586 -11.12 23.76 -11.07
CA ALA A 586 -11.00 24.01 -9.63
C ALA A 586 -11.95 25.14 -9.20
N LEU A 587 -12.09 26.20 -10.01
CA LEU A 587 -13.03 27.29 -9.76
C LEU A 587 -14.51 26.91 -10.00
N GLY A 588 -14.77 25.81 -10.70
CA GLY A 588 -16.11 25.29 -10.97
C GLY A 588 -16.80 24.69 -9.74
N THR A 589 -16.06 24.25 -8.73
CA THR A 589 -16.60 23.65 -7.51
C THR A 589 -16.87 24.69 -6.43
N ARG A 590 -17.85 24.44 -5.56
CA ARG A 590 -18.17 25.34 -4.42
C ARG A 590 -16.98 25.42 -3.44
N GLU A 591 -16.30 24.34 -3.24
CA GLU A 591 -15.18 24.21 -2.30
C GLU A 591 -13.93 24.91 -2.84
N GLY A 592 -13.59 24.71 -4.11
CA GLY A 592 -12.47 25.39 -4.76
C GLY A 592 -12.64 26.91 -4.80
N ARG A 593 -13.88 27.42 -5.08
CA ARG A 593 -14.14 28.85 -4.98
C ARG A 593 -13.95 29.41 -3.56
N ARG A 594 -14.38 28.65 -2.54
CA ARG A 594 -14.22 29.04 -1.13
C ARG A 594 -12.75 29.11 -0.73
N GLU A 595 -11.95 28.23 -1.25
CA GLU A 595 -10.51 28.18 -1.01
C GLU A 595 -9.77 29.33 -1.67
N VAL A 596 -10.09 29.61 -2.94
CA VAL A 596 -9.54 30.76 -3.67
C VAL A 596 -9.92 32.09 -3.00
N TYR A 597 -11.15 32.26 -2.53
CA TYR A 597 -11.53 33.48 -1.82
C TYR A 597 -10.91 33.57 -0.42
N ARG A 598 -10.55 32.46 0.21
CA ARG A 598 -9.76 32.45 1.46
C ARG A 598 -8.35 32.97 1.18
N ASP A 599 -7.68 32.45 0.15
CA ASP A 599 -6.35 32.88 -0.25
C ASP A 599 -6.32 34.37 -0.63
N ILE A 600 -7.30 34.84 -1.41
CA ILE A 600 -7.48 36.27 -1.75
C ILE A 600 -7.59 37.13 -0.49
N THR A 601 -8.34 36.67 0.51
CA THR A 601 -8.60 37.42 1.75
C THR A 601 -7.34 37.50 2.60
N GLU A 602 -6.61 36.39 2.72
CA GLU A 602 -5.33 36.31 3.44
C GLU A 602 -4.25 37.20 2.80
N ARG A 603 -4.12 37.17 1.48
CA ARG A 603 -3.16 38.02 0.72
C ARG A 603 -3.49 39.49 0.84
N ALA A 604 -4.76 39.85 0.83
CA ALA A 604 -5.18 41.23 1.04
C ALA A 604 -4.99 41.72 2.47
N GLY A 605 -4.62 40.85 3.41
CA GLY A 605 -4.36 41.18 4.82
C GLY A 605 -5.65 41.48 5.64
N TYR A 606 -6.78 40.90 5.23
CA TYR A 606 -8.03 41.07 5.95
C TYR A 606 -8.48 39.78 6.63
N ASP A 607 -9.05 39.92 7.82
CA ASP A 607 -9.72 38.82 8.53
C ASP A 607 -11.21 38.85 8.21
N LEU A 608 -11.59 38.41 7.02
CA LEU A 608 -12.95 38.37 6.53
C LEU A 608 -13.36 36.95 6.11
N LEU A 609 -14.64 36.65 6.21
CA LEU A 609 -15.17 35.42 5.61
C LEU A 609 -15.00 35.46 4.09
N PRO A 610 -14.72 34.33 3.42
CA PRO A 610 -14.61 34.25 1.96
C PRO A 610 -15.82 34.86 1.23
N ALA A 611 -17.03 34.68 1.77
CA ALA A 611 -18.26 35.27 1.25
C ALA A 611 -18.29 36.80 1.40
N ALA A 612 -17.68 37.36 2.46
CA ALA A 612 -17.62 38.82 2.66
C ALA A 612 -16.65 39.48 1.67
N SER A 613 -15.50 38.88 1.41
CA SER A 613 -14.54 39.32 0.38
C SER A 613 -15.18 39.26 -1.03
N TRP A 614 -15.91 38.17 -1.32
CA TRP A 614 -16.69 38.06 -2.54
C TRP A 614 -17.78 39.16 -2.65
N LEU A 615 -18.49 39.45 -1.56
CA LEU A 615 -19.53 40.48 -1.53
C LEU A 615 -18.93 41.88 -1.77
N LEU A 616 -17.81 42.23 -1.14
CA LEU A 616 -17.15 43.53 -1.35
C LEU A 616 -16.73 43.73 -2.79
N LEU A 617 -16.19 42.71 -3.44
CA LEU A 617 -15.84 42.76 -4.87
C LEU A 617 -17.06 42.92 -5.76
N ARG A 618 -18.23 42.40 -5.38
CA ARG A 618 -19.51 42.57 -6.09
C ARG A 618 -20.05 43.99 -5.94
N ILE A 619 -20.06 44.52 -4.72
CA ILE A 619 -20.52 45.91 -4.50
C ILE A 619 -19.60 46.87 -5.26
N ARG A 620 -18.29 46.66 -5.28
CA ARG A 620 -17.33 47.46 -6.07
C ARG A 620 -17.67 47.45 -7.55
N ARG A 621 -18.10 46.32 -8.10
CA ARG A 621 -18.40 46.19 -9.54
C ARG A 621 -19.71 46.81 -9.93
N HIS A 622 -20.74 46.69 -9.10
CA HIS A 622 -22.11 47.13 -9.43
C HIS A 622 -22.49 48.46 -8.79
N GLY A 623 -21.62 49.02 -7.93
CA GLY A 623 -21.90 50.27 -7.18
C GLY A 623 -22.75 50.05 -5.95
N SER A 624 -23.80 49.24 -6.04
CA SER A 624 -24.63 48.78 -4.93
C SER A 624 -25.12 47.36 -5.18
N VAL A 625 -25.51 46.67 -4.12
CA VAL A 625 -26.01 45.29 -4.19
C VAL A 625 -27.07 45.07 -3.13
N GLU A 626 -28.20 44.54 -3.51
CA GLU A 626 -29.22 44.01 -2.59
C GLU A 626 -28.87 42.53 -2.27
N PRO A 627 -28.58 42.19 -0.98
CA PRO A 627 -28.14 40.84 -0.60
C PRO A 627 -29.14 39.74 -0.97
N GLY A 628 -30.44 39.98 -0.88
CA GLY A 628 -31.47 39.02 -1.24
C GLY A 628 -31.45 38.67 -2.72
N VAL A 629 -31.47 39.67 -3.57
CA VAL A 629 -31.44 39.52 -5.03
C VAL A 629 -30.10 38.89 -5.48
N LEU A 630 -29.01 39.27 -4.82
CA LEU A 630 -27.71 38.69 -5.11
C LEU A 630 -27.64 37.17 -4.80
N ALA A 631 -28.28 36.75 -3.71
CA ALA A 631 -28.32 35.31 -3.34
C ALA A 631 -29.13 34.50 -4.37
N GLU A 632 -30.26 35.02 -4.86
CA GLU A 632 -31.06 34.34 -5.90
C GLU A 632 -30.31 34.18 -7.24
N ARG A 633 -29.42 35.14 -7.56
CA ARG A 633 -28.69 35.15 -8.83
C ARG A 633 -27.27 34.51 -8.73
N SER A 634 -26.87 34.06 -7.55
CA SER A 634 -25.53 33.52 -7.31
C SER A 634 -25.56 32.07 -6.77
N PRO A 635 -24.48 31.30 -6.92
CA PRO A 635 -24.37 29.95 -6.33
C PRO A 635 -24.08 29.98 -4.82
N VAL A 636 -24.15 31.18 -4.16
CA VAL A 636 -23.88 31.34 -2.73
C VAL A 636 -25.22 31.29 -1.98
N PRO A 637 -25.33 30.45 -0.91
CA PRO A 637 -26.57 30.37 -0.13
C PRO A 637 -26.93 31.70 0.52
N LEU A 638 -28.24 31.99 0.62
CA LEU A 638 -28.76 33.23 1.21
C LEU A 638 -28.18 33.48 2.61
N GLU A 639 -28.10 32.45 3.47
CA GLU A 639 -27.52 32.60 4.82
C GLU A 639 -26.08 33.10 4.78
N ALA A 640 -25.25 32.55 3.89
CA ALA A 640 -23.86 32.97 3.75
C ALA A 640 -23.71 34.40 3.21
N VAL A 641 -24.66 34.86 2.34
CA VAL A 641 -24.69 36.23 1.84
C VAL A 641 -25.12 37.20 2.94
N LEU A 642 -26.10 36.81 3.76
CA LEU A 642 -26.57 37.63 4.89
C LEU A 642 -25.51 37.74 6.01
N ASP A 643 -24.79 36.66 6.30
CA ASP A 643 -23.66 36.65 7.25
C ASP A 643 -22.52 37.55 6.74
N ALA A 644 -22.18 37.42 5.44
CA ALA A 644 -21.22 38.29 4.79
C ALA A 644 -21.65 39.78 4.85
N ALA A 645 -22.93 40.07 4.62
CA ALA A 645 -23.45 41.40 4.71
C ALA A 645 -23.33 41.98 6.13
N ARG A 646 -23.69 41.21 7.15
CA ARG A 646 -23.50 41.61 8.56
C ARG A 646 -22.03 41.90 8.88
N GLN A 647 -21.12 41.03 8.47
CA GLN A 647 -19.70 41.21 8.73
C GLN A 647 -19.12 42.47 8.08
N VAL A 648 -19.50 42.79 6.82
CA VAL A 648 -18.98 44.00 6.17
C VAL A 648 -19.60 45.28 6.74
N GLU A 649 -20.84 45.24 7.26
CA GLU A 649 -21.48 46.33 7.99
C GLU A 649 -20.82 46.56 9.35
N GLU A 650 -20.62 45.50 10.17
CA GLU A 650 -19.94 45.55 11.47
C GLU A 650 -18.52 46.09 11.37
N ARG A 651 -17.79 45.71 10.33
CA ARG A 651 -16.42 46.20 10.05
C ARG A 651 -16.41 47.59 9.39
N ARG A 652 -17.58 48.21 9.19
CA ARG A 652 -17.75 49.53 8.53
C ARG A 652 -17.17 49.61 7.12
N LEU A 653 -17.12 48.48 6.42
CA LEU A 653 -16.66 48.39 5.04
C LEU A 653 -17.82 48.66 4.04
N ALA A 654 -19.05 48.42 4.44
CA ALA A 654 -20.24 48.79 3.69
C ALA A 654 -21.26 49.43 4.61
N GLU A 655 -22.12 50.27 4.00
CA GLU A 655 -23.28 50.89 4.68
C GLU A 655 -24.54 50.50 3.94
N ARG A 656 -25.65 50.28 4.69
CA ARG A 656 -26.93 49.94 4.14
C ARG A 656 -27.77 51.20 3.92
N ARG A 657 -28.30 51.36 2.71
CA ARG A 657 -29.26 52.41 2.36
C ARG A 657 -30.49 51.76 1.74
N GLY A 658 -31.57 51.64 2.53
CA GLY A 658 -32.73 50.82 2.15
C GLY A 658 -32.41 49.33 2.13
N LEU A 659 -32.64 48.67 1.00
CA LEU A 659 -32.31 47.25 0.80
C LEU A 659 -30.89 47.04 0.24
N ASP A 660 -30.25 48.10 -0.26
CA ASP A 660 -28.95 48.05 -0.92
C ASP A 660 -27.79 48.32 0.01
N LEU A 661 -26.68 47.64 -0.22
CA LEU A 661 -25.37 47.85 0.40
C LEU A 661 -24.45 48.68 -0.52
N TYR A 662 -23.81 49.70 0.06
CA TYR A 662 -22.83 50.57 -0.61
C TYR A 662 -21.49 50.53 0.08
N LEU A 663 -20.39 50.62 -0.67
CA LEU A 663 -19.05 50.68 -0.06
C LEU A 663 -18.82 52.03 0.63
N THR A 664 -18.28 51.96 1.83
CA THR A 664 -17.71 53.14 2.52
C THR A 664 -16.36 53.54 1.90
N ALA A 665 -15.70 54.59 2.37
CA ALA A 665 -14.36 54.96 1.93
C ALA A 665 -13.33 53.82 2.27
N SER A 666 -13.38 53.27 3.47
CA SER A 666 -12.56 52.12 3.89
C SER A 666 -12.93 50.84 3.14
N GLY A 667 -14.23 50.65 2.81
CA GLY A 667 -14.69 49.53 1.99
C GLY A 667 -14.19 49.59 0.55
N ARG A 668 -14.06 50.77 -0.05
CA ARG A 668 -13.43 50.93 -1.38
C ARG A 668 -11.96 50.56 -1.38
N GLU A 669 -11.20 51.00 -0.38
CA GLU A 669 -9.80 50.62 -0.22
C GLU A 669 -9.66 49.11 -0.01
N ALA A 670 -10.48 48.51 0.83
CA ALA A 670 -10.49 47.06 1.05
C ALA A 670 -10.83 46.29 -0.25
N ALA A 671 -11.83 46.74 -1.01
CA ALA A 671 -12.21 46.11 -2.26
C ALA A 671 -11.13 46.28 -3.36
N GLU A 672 -10.32 47.37 -3.31
CA GLU A 672 -9.17 47.51 -4.20
C GLU A 672 -8.04 46.52 -3.85
N ARG A 673 -7.66 46.40 -2.58
CA ARG A 673 -6.66 45.42 -2.13
C ARG A 673 -7.09 43.98 -2.44
N LEU A 674 -8.36 43.65 -2.19
CA LEU A 674 -8.94 42.37 -2.57
C LEU A 674 -8.91 42.10 -4.08
N ALA A 675 -9.04 43.13 -4.91
CA ALA A 675 -9.00 43.00 -6.37
C ALA A 675 -7.57 42.74 -6.86
N VAL A 676 -6.55 43.38 -6.24
CA VAL A 676 -5.15 43.12 -6.53
C VAL A 676 -4.78 41.68 -6.08
N ALA A 677 -5.11 41.33 -4.86
CA ALA A 677 -4.87 39.98 -4.35
C ALA A 677 -5.57 38.89 -5.18
N ARG A 678 -6.74 39.18 -5.73
CA ARG A 678 -7.44 38.29 -6.67
C ARG A 678 -6.66 38.09 -7.97
N GLU A 679 -6.11 39.16 -8.56
CA GLU A 679 -5.27 39.03 -9.76
C GLU A 679 -4.00 38.22 -9.50
N GLU A 680 -3.38 38.41 -8.34
CA GLU A 680 -2.21 37.65 -7.92
C GLU A 680 -2.53 36.17 -7.69
N SER A 681 -3.61 35.86 -6.97
CA SER A 681 -4.07 34.49 -6.73
C SER A 681 -4.46 33.76 -8.02
N LEU A 682 -5.08 34.49 -8.97
CA LEU A 682 -5.40 33.93 -10.30
C LEU A 682 -4.15 33.78 -11.17
N ALA A 683 -3.18 34.66 -11.05
CA ALA A 683 -1.91 34.53 -11.75
C ALA A 683 -1.12 33.30 -11.28
N GLU A 684 -1.13 33.02 -9.98
CA GLU A 684 -0.52 31.82 -9.42
C GLU A 684 -1.28 30.55 -9.82
N LEU A 685 -2.62 30.56 -9.76
CA LEU A 685 -3.46 29.44 -10.18
C LEU A 685 -3.28 29.07 -11.66
N LEU A 686 -3.07 30.06 -12.51
CA LEU A 686 -2.93 29.90 -13.94
C LEU A 686 -1.47 29.79 -14.41
N GLY A 687 -0.50 30.09 -13.53
CA GLY A 687 0.94 29.93 -13.77
C GLY A 687 1.40 30.59 -15.08
N ASP A 688 2.10 29.83 -15.91
CA ASP A 688 2.62 30.29 -17.20
C ASP A 688 1.58 30.84 -18.19
N TRP A 689 0.30 30.59 -17.96
CA TRP A 689 -0.81 31.12 -18.77
C TRP A 689 -1.08 32.59 -18.48
N TRP A 690 -0.65 33.12 -17.34
CA TRP A 690 -0.83 34.51 -16.92
C TRP A 690 0.38 35.42 -17.25
N GLN A 691 1.44 34.91 -17.93
CA GLN A 691 2.68 35.67 -18.15
C GLN A 691 2.52 36.84 -19.13
N PRO A 692 3.21 37.98 -18.86
CA PRO A 692 3.31 39.10 -19.80
C PRO A 692 3.99 38.65 -21.09
N GLY A 693 3.40 38.92 -22.25
CA GLY A 693 3.98 38.59 -23.58
C GLY A 693 3.22 37.55 -24.39
N ARG A 694 2.22 36.84 -23.81
CA ARG A 694 1.28 36.03 -24.59
C ARG A 694 0.25 36.91 -25.29
N SER A 695 -0.43 36.35 -26.32
CA SER A 695 -1.37 37.12 -27.13
C SER A 695 -2.39 37.80 -26.23
N THR A 696 -2.64 39.10 -26.47
CA THR A 696 -3.61 39.94 -25.74
C THR A 696 -4.99 39.32 -25.70
N ASP A 697 -5.34 38.50 -26.69
CA ASP A 697 -6.63 37.83 -26.80
C ASP A 697 -6.77 36.70 -25.80
N LEU A 698 -5.71 35.92 -25.54
CA LEU A 698 -5.73 34.85 -24.55
C LEU A 698 -5.77 35.41 -23.12
N THR A 699 -5.01 36.44 -22.84
CA THR A 699 -5.02 37.13 -21.53
C THR A 699 -6.39 37.76 -21.27
N ARG A 700 -7.02 38.34 -22.27
CA ARG A 700 -8.38 38.87 -22.18
C ARG A 700 -9.40 37.78 -21.93
N LEU A 701 -9.33 36.64 -22.68
CA LEU A 701 -10.22 35.51 -22.52
C LEU A 701 -10.10 34.91 -21.12
N VAL A 702 -8.91 34.73 -20.59
CA VAL A 702 -8.68 34.21 -19.23
C VAL A 702 -9.23 35.20 -18.20
N LYS A 703 -9.05 36.51 -18.37
CA LYS A 703 -9.65 37.51 -17.50
C LYS A 703 -11.19 37.50 -17.55
N GLU A 704 -11.78 37.36 -18.72
CA GLU A 704 -13.24 37.29 -18.91
C GLU A 704 -13.80 35.99 -18.29
N LEU A 705 -13.17 34.82 -18.56
CA LEU A 705 -13.58 33.56 -17.99
C LEU A 705 -13.41 33.53 -16.46
N SER A 706 -12.30 34.05 -15.93
CA SER A 706 -12.10 34.15 -14.49
C SER A 706 -13.10 35.07 -13.83
N ALA A 707 -13.50 36.18 -14.49
CA ALA A 707 -14.53 37.06 -14.02
C ALA A 707 -15.92 36.40 -14.04
N GLU A 708 -16.25 35.63 -15.09
CA GLU A 708 -17.48 34.84 -15.17
C GLU A 708 -17.54 33.71 -14.13
N LEU A 709 -16.45 32.98 -13.94
CA LEU A 709 -16.35 31.90 -12.94
C LEU A 709 -16.43 32.42 -11.51
N CYS A 710 -15.92 33.61 -11.27
CA CYS A 710 -16.10 34.30 -9.99
C CYS A 710 -17.52 34.89 -9.84
N GLY A 711 -18.45 34.54 -10.74
CA GLY A 711 -19.88 34.88 -10.65
C GLY A 711 -20.25 36.22 -11.24
N ALA A 712 -19.58 36.68 -12.30
CA ALA A 712 -20.03 37.78 -13.12
C ALA A 712 -21.14 37.30 -14.06
N ASP A 713 -22.39 37.68 -13.82
CA ASP A 713 -23.48 37.43 -14.75
C ASP A 713 -23.19 38.11 -16.09
N SER A 714 -23.36 37.35 -17.17
CA SER A 714 -23.40 37.89 -18.51
C SER A 714 -24.71 38.69 -18.69
N GLU A 715 -24.69 39.97 -18.42
CA GLU A 715 -25.74 40.85 -18.97
C GLU A 715 -25.57 40.88 -20.48
N ARG A 716 -26.49 40.25 -21.18
CA ARG A 716 -26.74 40.59 -22.60
C ARG A 716 -27.25 42.02 -22.65
N PRO A 717 -26.72 42.90 -23.50
CA PRO A 717 -27.37 44.18 -23.77
C PRO A 717 -28.71 43.88 -24.44
N HIS A 718 -29.80 44.17 -23.73
CA HIS A 718 -31.10 44.33 -24.35
C HIS A 718 -31.04 45.59 -25.23
N THR A 719 -30.73 45.41 -26.49
CA THR A 719 -31.08 46.40 -27.51
C THR A 719 -32.60 46.47 -27.61
N ALA A 720 -33.14 47.53 -27.02
CA ALA A 720 -34.50 47.92 -27.25
C ALA A 720 -34.60 48.47 -28.69
N GLU A 721 -35.04 47.64 -29.63
CA GLU A 721 -35.70 48.12 -30.83
C GLU A 721 -37.20 48.05 -30.61
N ARG A 722 -37.76 49.19 -30.11
CA ARG A 722 -39.13 49.60 -30.36
C ARG A 722 -39.01 50.81 -31.23
N THR A 723 -38.97 50.67 -32.52
CA THR A 723 -39.44 51.66 -33.49
C THR A 723 -40.83 51.22 -33.93
N GLY A 724 -41.81 52.09 -33.63
CA GLY A 724 -43.14 51.94 -34.11
C GLY A 724 -43.23 52.15 -35.60
N LEU A 725 -44.28 51.61 -36.18
CA LEU A 725 -44.93 52.12 -37.37
C LEU A 725 -46.43 51.83 -37.25
N SER A 726 -47.16 52.92 -37.49
CA SER A 726 -48.60 53.15 -37.60
C SER A 726 -49.35 52.05 -38.37
#